data_589b5733c22e7783b66aae320bc84e01
#
_entry.id   589b5733c22e7783b66aae320bc84e01
#
_cell.length_a   1.000
_cell.length_b   1.000
_cell.length_c   1.000
_cell.angle_alpha   90.00
_cell.angle_beta   90.00
_cell.angle_gamma   90.00
#
_symmetry.space_group_name_H-M   'P 1'
#
loop_
_entity.id
_entity.type
_entity.pdbx_description
1 polymer ?
#
loop_
_entity_poly.entity_id
_entity_poly.type
_entity_poly.pdbx_seq_one_letter_code
_entity_poly.pdbx_strand_id
1 'polypeptide(L)'
;MLGPGHRRGPTDASTHWWCTLCPMADGTARDLTGLLESIGGRDGRLVHLQRTPARPGRHADWPDWADPDLVAAYRRLGVERPWTHQVAAAQSAHAGRHTVLATGTGSGKSLAAWLPALSDVLAAQSPGADSRISAHTRRPTTLYLSPTKALAADQAAALARLVGELEAIQREAGTPAGSLRTVRAGTCDGDTPLPERDWVRAHADVVLTNPDFLHFSLLPGHERWSRLLRGLRYIVIDECHAYRGILGAHVALVLRRLLRLVARLRPRGPQPVVLCASATAAEPALTAARLIGVEPDDVVAVTDDAAPAGERTLALWQPALRDPWVLPTPGEGVPAPAESPNPNAPRPARATADGESLPAPNVTPPLQHVSGTEAPPRAGTDAIASAAHGRPPVTNGNTPPGSVEPDSGDPGEDPSARRSAVVEAAELLVDLLSVGARALVFVRSRRSAEVVAERARHTLGLSLPELVGTVSAYRGGYLPEERRALEADLRSGRLRALATTNALELGIDVTGLDAVLIAGWPGTRVSLGQQAGRAGRAGTRGLAVLIASDNPLDAYLVHHPEAVFAAPEATVFDPANPYVLAPHLCAAASEAPLRTSDLALFGLSDDALLRELEGRGALRRRPTGWFWNVNLPGRPQDLTSLRGDGPPEVPVVEADTGVVIGTVDGAAADSTVHEGAVYVHQGRVYVVEELADDVALVRQKAAVGYRTRARSRSSVRIIAEREQQVWGRPGQTTPEDRHEPSGREPEGPASSAPGDAPESPTTPAITWSFGSVEVTSQVTGYQRMALPGGEVVSQHALEMDEHVLPTAAVWWTIPQEVCEAAGLEPTDLPGALHAAEHASIGMLPLLATCDRWDIGGLSTAMHPQTGAPTVFVHDGHAGGAGFAERGYRAGRDWLEATLAVIEGCGCASGCPSCVQSPKCGNNNEPLDKAGAAVVLRLLLEAAPQTPSTADPAHRDLSGTDDVDAPSTPVTRGN
;
A
#
# COMPACT_ATOMS: atom_id res chain seq x y z
N MET A 1 -54.91 60.48 4.08
CA MET A 1 -54.48 60.59 5.48
C MET A 1 -53.83 59.36 5.92
N LEU A 2 -52.49 59.41 6.04
CA LEU A 2 -51.62 58.66 6.93
C LEU A 2 -51.96 57.20 7.23
N GLY A 3 -51.24 56.24 6.56
CA GLY A 3 -51.07 54.85 6.97
C GLY A 3 -49.74 54.66 7.65
N PRO A 4 -49.53 53.66 8.57
CA PRO A 4 -48.29 53.48 9.34
C PRO A 4 -47.33 52.63 8.64
N GLY A 5 -46.07 53.00 8.77
CA GLY A 5 -44.91 52.28 8.18
C GLY A 5 -44.61 50.90 8.82
N HIS A 6 -44.31 49.94 8.01
CA HIS A 6 -43.72 48.65 8.43
C HIS A 6 -42.20 48.77 8.47
N ARG A 7 -41.64 48.57 9.66
CA ARG A 7 -40.22 48.28 9.87
C ARG A 7 -39.94 46.87 9.36
N ARG A 8 -39.02 46.75 8.39
CA ARG A 8 -38.44 45.48 7.98
C ARG A 8 -37.41 45.04 9.04
N GLY A 9 -37.66 43.88 9.70
CA GLY A 9 -36.64 43.14 10.46
C GLY A 9 -35.74 42.32 9.51
N PRO A 10 -34.57 41.91 9.96
CA PRO A 10 -33.66 41.15 9.14
C PRO A 10 -34.24 39.77 8.81
N THR A 11 -34.28 39.43 7.52
CA THR A 11 -34.71 38.14 7.01
C THR A 11 -33.63 37.12 7.31
N ASP A 12 -33.99 36.12 8.09
CA ASP A 12 -33.27 34.89 8.38
C ASP A 12 -33.05 34.14 7.07
N ALA A 13 -31.80 34.04 6.63
CA ALA A 13 -31.42 33.43 5.34
C ALA A 13 -31.27 31.92 5.42
N SER A 14 -31.68 31.27 6.52
CA SER A 14 -31.41 29.86 6.80
C SER A 14 -32.57 28.87 6.51
N THR A 15 -33.72 29.33 5.95
CA THR A 15 -34.91 28.46 5.83
C THR A 15 -35.47 28.21 4.43
N HIS A 16 -34.72 28.47 3.35
CA HIS A 16 -35.26 28.29 1.98
C HIS A 16 -34.60 27.25 1.09
N TRP A 17 -33.95 26.20 1.62
CA TRP A 17 -33.29 25.17 0.82
C TRP A 17 -34.09 23.87 0.65
N TRP A 18 -35.27 23.70 1.26
CA TRP A 18 -35.93 22.38 1.35
C TRP A 18 -37.11 22.13 0.41
N CYS A 19 -37.36 22.96 -0.58
CA CYS A 19 -38.63 22.88 -1.34
C CYS A 19 -38.54 22.62 -2.84
N THR A 20 -37.39 22.13 -3.37
CA THR A 20 -37.28 21.86 -4.83
C THR A 20 -36.99 20.40 -5.21
N LEU A 21 -36.97 19.46 -4.27
CA LEU A 21 -36.77 18.04 -4.55
C LEU A 21 -37.99 17.23 -4.09
N CYS A 22 -39.09 17.29 -4.85
CA CYS A 22 -40.12 16.25 -4.77
C CYS A 22 -39.51 14.90 -5.23
N PRO A 23 -39.84 13.76 -4.58
CA PRO A 23 -39.39 12.45 -5.03
C PRO A 23 -40.03 12.16 -6.39
N MET A 24 -39.19 12.08 -7.42
CA MET A 24 -39.60 11.59 -8.74
C MET A 24 -39.79 10.08 -8.63
N ALA A 25 -41.05 9.65 -8.67
CA ALA A 25 -41.43 8.27 -8.98
C ALA A 25 -41.30 8.07 -10.50
N ASP A 26 -40.61 7.00 -10.84
CA ASP A 26 -40.45 6.36 -12.13
C ASP A 26 -39.09 6.53 -12.84
N GLY A 27 -38.37 5.44 -12.92
CA GLY A 27 -37.55 4.91 -14.01
C GLY A 27 -36.51 5.77 -14.76
N THR A 28 -36.36 7.04 -14.45
CA THR A 28 -35.34 7.92 -15.02
C THR A 28 -34.02 7.76 -14.28
N ALA A 29 -32.93 7.53 -15.01
CA ALA A 29 -31.56 7.48 -14.42
C ALA A 29 -31.33 8.72 -13.57
N ARG A 30 -30.95 8.50 -12.29
CA ARG A 30 -30.67 9.58 -11.33
C ARG A 30 -29.51 10.43 -11.84
N ASP A 31 -29.69 11.74 -11.91
CA ASP A 31 -28.61 12.65 -12.30
C ASP A 31 -27.76 13.02 -11.07
N LEU A 32 -26.90 12.07 -10.65
CA LEU A 32 -25.98 12.28 -9.53
C LEU A 32 -24.90 13.32 -9.84
N THR A 33 -24.56 13.51 -11.12
CA THR A 33 -23.60 14.53 -11.56
C THR A 33 -24.19 15.92 -11.39
N GLY A 34 -25.43 16.14 -11.83
CA GLY A 34 -26.14 17.39 -11.62
C GLY A 34 -26.35 17.74 -10.13
N LEU A 35 -26.52 16.70 -9.27
CA LEU A 35 -26.54 16.90 -7.82
C LEU A 35 -25.21 17.47 -7.32
N LEU A 36 -24.05 16.89 -7.69
CA LEU A 36 -22.73 17.40 -7.28
C LEU A 36 -22.47 18.80 -7.82
N GLU A 37 -22.83 19.09 -9.06
CA GLU A 37 -22.73 20.42 -9.66
C GLU A 37 -23.58 21.45 -8.90
N SER A 38 -24.73 21.05 -8.41
CA SER A 38 -25.62 21.93 -7.62
C SER A 38 -25.08 22.22 -6.22
N ILE A 39 -24.40 21.25 -5.60
CA ILE A 39 -23.86 21.35 -4.23
C ILE A 39 -22.51 22.08 -4.25
N GLY A 40 -21.58 21.68 -5.11
CA GLY A 40 -20.18 22.11 -5.07
C GLY A 40 -19.76 23.08 -6.17
N GLY A 41 -20.55 23.21 -7.23
CA GLY A 41 -20.19 24.09 -8.34
C GLY A 41 -20.27 25.59 -8.03
N ARG A 42 -21.09 25.98 -7.03
CA ARG A 42 -21.27 27.39 -6.65
C ARG A 42 -20.19 27.92 -5.72
N ASP A 43 -19.62 27.08 -4.88
CA ASP A 43 -18.60 27.43 -3.88
C ASP A 43 -17.20 26.91 -4.24
N GLY A 44 -17.04 26.39 -5.46
CA GLY A 44 -15.74 25.95 -5.98
C GLY A 44 -15.23 24.64 -5.37
N ARG A 45 -16.03 23.88 -4.62
CA ARG A 45 -15.63 22.57 -4.08
C ARG A 45 -15.49 21.51 -5.17
N LEU A 46 -16.35 21.53 -6.18
CA LEU A 46 -16.21 20.68 -7.38
C LEU A 46 -15.18 21.31 -8.32
N VAL A 47 -13.97 20.76 -8.33
CA VAL A 47 -12.83 21.30 -9.10
C VAL A 47 -12.83 20.79 -10.54
N HIS A 48 -13.09 19.47 -10.74
CA HIS A 48 -13.05 18.84 -12.05
C HIS A 48 -14.03 17.69 -12.16
N LEU A 49 -14.54 17.46 -13.38
CA LEU A 49 -15.39 16.32 -13.76
C LEU A 49 -14.81 15.65 -15.00
N GLN A 50 -14.39 14.41 -14.86
CA GLN A 50 -13.93 13.57 -15.96
C GLN A 50 -14.94 12.49 -16.28
N ARG A 51 -15.47 12.50 -17.50
CA ARG A 51 -16.36 11.43 -18.00
C ARG A 51 -15.58 10.47 -18.89
N THR A 52 -15.60 9.20 -18.53
CA THR A 52 -15.06 8.11 -19.34
C THR A 52 -16.21 7.40 -20.04
N PRO A 53 -16.25 7.38 -21.38
CA PRO A 53 -17.34 6.76 -22.12
C PRO A 53 -17.38 5.24 -21.93
N ALA A 54 -18.55 4.63 -22.16
CA ALA A 54 -18.69 3.19 -22.17
C ALA A 54 -17.85 2.58 -23.29
N ARG A 55 -17.23 1.43 -23.01
CA ARG A 55 -16.44 0.66 -23.98
C ARG A 55 -17.07 -0.71 -24.20
N PRO A 56 -17.29 -1.15 -25.48
CA PRO A 56 -17.76 -2.49 -25.78
C PRO A 56 -16.67 -3.54 -25.51
N GLY A 57 -17.09 -4.76 -25.18
CA GLY A 57 -16.16 -5.88 -25.02
C GLY A 57 -15.69 -6.44 -26.36
N ARG A 58 -14.46 -6.99 -26.40
CA ARG A 58 -13.88 -7.69 -27.55
C ARG A 58 -13.66 -9.15 -27.19
N HIS A 59 -14.32 -10.06 -27.93
CA HIS A 59 -14.27 -11.50 -27.68
C HIS A 59 -13.25 -12.20 -28.59
N ALA A 60 -12.78 -13.34 -28.12
CA ALA A 60 -12.02 -14.31 -28.89
C ALA A 60 -12.72 -15.68 -28.85
N ASP A 61 -12.30 -16.59 -29.72
CA ASP A 61 -12.76 -17.98 -29.68
C ASP A 61 -11.98 -18.73 -28.58
N TRP A 62 -12.59 -19.83 -28.08
CA TRP A 62 -11.91 -20.70 -27.14
C TRP A 62 -10.73 -21.39 -27.84
N PRO A 63 -9.56 -21.48 -27.18
CA PRO A 63 -8.41 -22.18 -27.76
C PRO A 63 -8.68 -23.68 -27.98
N ASP A 64 -8.18 -24.25 -29.07
CA ASP A 64 -8.37 -25.68 -29.41
C ASP A 64 -7.80 -26.66 -28.38
N TRP A 65 -6.80 -26.21 -27.59
CA TRP A 65 -6.19 -27.01 -26.53
C TRP A 65 -7.01 -27.01 -25.21
N ALA A 66 -8.02 -26.13 -25.09
CA ALA A 66 -8.84 -26.06 -23.89
C ALA A 66 -9.72 -27.31 -23.76
N ASP A 67 -9.83 -27.87 -22.54
CA ASP A 67 -10.65 -29.06 -22.29
C ASP A 67 -12.12 -28.77 -22.63
N PRO A 68 -12.78 -29.59 -23.46
CA PRO A 68 -14.15 -29.33 -23.92
C PRO A 68 -15.20 -29.28 -22.81
N ASP A 69 -15.06 -30.10 -21.76
CA ASP A 69 -15.99 -30.13 -20.63
C ASP A 69 -15.80 -28.86 -19.79
N LEU A 70 -14.56 -28.37 -19.65
CA LEU A 70 -14.25 -27.11 -18.96
C LEU A 70 -14.83 -25.91 -19.72
N VAL A 71 -14.70 -25.89 -21.06
CA VAL A 71 -15.34 -24.85 -21.91
C VAL A 71 -16.86 -24.87 -21.76
N ALA A 72 -17.48 -26.07 -21.75
CA ALA A 72 -18.90 -26.21 -21.52
C ALA A 72 -19.33 -25.70 -20.12
N ALA A 73 -18.52 -25.95 -19.10
CA ALA A 73 -18.76 -25.43 -17.73
C ALA A 73 -18.71 -23.89 -17.68
N TYR A 74 -17.75 -23.25 -18.34
CA TYR A 74 -17.70 -21.80 -18.45
C TYR A 74 -18.93 -21.22 -19.16
N ARG A 75 -19.37 -21.88 -20.25
CA ARG A 75 -20.63 -21.47 -20.97
C ARG A 75 -21.84 -21.53 -20.07
N ARG A 76 -21.98 -22.58 -19.23
CA ARG A 76 -23.09 -22.67 -18.26
C ARG A 76 -23.03 -21.57 -17.20
N LEU A 77 -21.84 -21.11 -16.86
CA LEU A 77 -21.63 -19.97 -15.95
C LEU A 77 -21.78 -18.60 -16.64
N GLY A 78 -22.21 -18.58 -17.92
CA GLY A 78 -22.53 -17.35 -18.67
C GLY A 78 -21.37 -16.80 -19.50
N VAL A 79 -20.24 -17.51 -19.59
CA VAL A 79 -19.11 -17.11 -20.44
C VAL A 79 -19.20 -17.83 -21.78
N GLU A 80 -20.00 -17.31 -22.72
CA GLU A 80 -20.15 -17.89 -24.05
C GLU A 80 -18.85 -17.83 -24.85
N ARG A 81 -18.17 -16.68 -24.83
CA ARG A 81 -16.87 -16.44 -25.45
C ARG A 81 -15.98 -15.63 -24.50
N PRO A 82 -14.69 -16.00 -24.34
CA PRO A 82 -13.76 -15.26 -23.50
C PRO A 82 -13.37 -13.92 -24.14
N TRP A 83 -12.83 -13.01 -23.35
CA TRP A 83 -12.24 -11.77 -23.83
C TRP A 83 -10.89 -12.03 -24.50
N THR A 84 -10.50 -11.19 -25.48
CA THR A 84 -9.23 -11.36 -26.21
C THR A 84 -8.02 -11.39 -25.30
N HIS A 85 -7.95 -10.55 -24.25
CA HIS A 85 -6.85 -10.53 -23.29
C HIS A 85 -6.78 -11.83 -22.45
N GLN A 86 -7.92 -12.42 -22.12
CA GLN A 86 -7.96 -13.69 -21.38
C GLN A 86 -7.34 -14.82 -22.19
N VAL A 87 -7.70 -14.90 -23.48
CA VAL A 87 -7.15 -15.92 -24.39
C VAL A 87 -5.69 -15.69 -24.66
N ALA A 88 -5.26 -14.43 -24.89
CA ALA A 88 -3.86 -14.10 -25.14
C ALA A 88 -2.96 -14.52 -23.96
N ALA A 89 -3.38 -14.20 -22.71
CA ALA A 89 -2.62 -14.59 -21.53
C ALA A 89 -2.63 -16.10 -21.29
N ALA A 90 -3.80 -16.77 -21.47
CA ALA A 90 -3.92 -18.22 -21.33
C ALA A 90 -3.04 -18.96 -22.34
N GLN A 91 -3.02 -18.54 -23.61
CA GLN A 91 -2.19 -19.12 -24.67
C GLN A 91 -0.69 -18.96 -24.36
N SER A 92 -0.28 -17.77 -23.91
CA SER A 92 1.12 -17.52 -23.52
C SER A 92 1.55 -18.44 -22.39
N ALA A 93 0.74 -18.55 -21.33
CA ALA A 93 1.03 -19.44 -20.19
C ALA A 93 1.02 -20.92 -20.59
N HIS A 94 0.07 -21.35 -21.43
CA HIS A 94 0.01 -22.74 -21.94
C HIS A 94 1.23 -23.09 -22.79
N ALA A 95 1.73 -22.11 -23.56
CA ALA A 95 2.97 -22.25 -24.34
C ALA A 95 4.25 -22.29 -23.48
N GLY A 96 4.14 -22.20 -22.15
CA GLY A 96 5.26 -22.30 -21.23
C GLY A 96 5.99 -20.99 -20.96
N ARG A 97 5.43 -19.81 -21.32
CA ARG A 97 6.01 -18.50 -21.11
C ARG A 97 5.46 -17.86 -19.83
N HIS A 98 6.35 -17.24 -19.04
CA HIS A 98 5.91 -16.38 -17.95
C HIS A 98 5.03 -15.26 -18.51
N THR A 99 3.95 -14.95 -17.82
CA THR A 99 2.96 -14.01 -18.35
C THR A 99 2.45 -13.08 -17.24
N VAL A 100 2.33 -11.80 -17.53
CA VAL A 100 1.62 -10.85 -16.68
C VAL A 100 0.41 -10.29 -17.41
N LEU A 101 -0.77 -10.43 -16.79
CA LEU A 101 -2.03 -9.87 -17.27
C LEU A 101 -2.37 -8.62 -16.44
N ALA A 102 -2.10 -7.44 -16.99
CA ALA A 102 -2.31 -6.15 -16.35
C ALA A 102 -3.49 -5.40 -16.99
N THR A 103 -4.70 -5.70 -16.53
CA THR A 103 -5.95 -5.14 -17.04
C THR A 103 -6.85 -4.66 -15.90
N GLY A 104 -7.86 -3.84 -16.22
CA GLY A 104 -8.74 -3.23 -15.23
C GLY A 104 -9.40 -4.22 -14.26
N THR A 105 -9.88 -3.70 -13.14
CA THR A 105 -10.60 -4.50 -12.15
C THR A 105 -11.91 -5.04 -12.72
N GLY A 106 -12.19 -6.32 -12.47
CA GLY A 106 -13.41 -6.96 -12.97
C GLY A 106 -13.33 -7.44 -14.42
N SER A 107 -12.17 -7.39 -15.09
CA SER A 107 -11.95 -7.87 -16.47
C SER A 107 -11.92 -9.41 -16.60
N GLY A 108 -12.11 -10.14 -15.50
CA GLY A 108 -12.16 -11.62 -15.50
C GLY A 108 -10.79 -12.29 -15.63
N LYS A 109 -9.73 -11.70 -15.08
CA LYS A 109 -8.35 -12.19 -15.13
C LYS A 109 -8.18 -13.65 -14.70
N SER A 110 -9.01 -14.12 -13.77
CA SER A 110 -8.93 -15.49 -13.24
C SER A 110 -9.12 -16.56 -14.30
N LEU A 111 -9.92 -16.30 -15.36
CA LEU A 111 -10.11 -17.26 -16.46
C LEU A 111 -8.79 -17.54 -17.17
N ALA A 112 -7.96 -16.50 -17.39
CA ALA A 112 -6.66 -16.65 -18.04
C ALA A 112 -5.71 -17.59 -17.28
N ALA A 113 -5.82 -17.63 -15.94
CA ALA A 113 -5.05 -18.51 -15.08
C ALA A 113 -5.65 -19.93 -15.01
N TRP A 114 -6.97 -20.01 -14.81
CA TRP A 114 -7.61 -21.30 -14.62
C TRP A 114 -7.72 -22.14 -15.92
N LEU A 115 -7.88 -21.50 -17.09
CA LEU A 115 -8.07 -22.23 -18.34
C LEU A 115 -6.91 -23.18 -18.65
N PRO A 116 -5.63 -22.77 -18.69
CA PRO A 116 -4.51 -23.68 -18.93
C PRO A 116 -4.28 -24.62 -17.74
N ALA A 117 -4.39 -24.15 -16.51
CA ALA A 117 -4.11 -24.92 -15.31
C ALA A 117 -5.06 -26.12 -15.17
N LEU A 118 -6.37 -25.90 -15.36
CA LEU A 118 -7.39 -26.95 -15.22
C LEU A 118 -7.41 -27.87 -16.43
N SER A 119 -7.20 -27.34 -17.66
CA SER A 119 -7.09 -28.19 -18.86
C SER A 119 -5.95 -29.20 -18.74
N ASP A 120 -4.77 -28.79 -18.26
CA ASP A 120 -3.64 -29.72 -18.04
C ASP A 120 -3.97 -30.79 -16.98
N VAL A 121 -4.66 -30.43 -15.90
CA VAL A 121 -5.09 -31.39 -14.86
C VAL A 121 -6.10 -32.39 -15.41
N LEU A 122 -7.05 -31.95 -16.24
CA LEU A 122 -8.08 -32.80 -16.85
C LEU A 122 -7.48 -33.68 -17.95
N ALA A 123 -6.59 -33.16 -18.78
CA ALA A 123 -5.89 -33.93 -19.80
C ALA A 123 -5.09 -35.13 -19.21
N ALA A 124 -4.46 -34.92 -18.06
CA ALA A 124 -3.74 -35.97 -17.35
C ALA A 124 -4.63 -37.12 -16.82
N GLN A 125 -5.96 -36.94 -16.82
CA GLN A 125 -6.95 -37.94 -16.40
C GLN A 125 -7.69 -38.62 -17.59
N SER A 126 -7.40 -38.21 -18.83
CA SER A 126 -8.08 -38.76 -20.00
C SER A 126 -7.63 -40.21 -20.29
N PRO A 127 -8.55 -41.12 -20.71
CA PRO A 127 -8.22 -42.46 -21.12
C PRO A 127 -7.30 -42.42 -22.35
N GLY A 128 -6.09 -42.98 -22.23
CA GLY A 128 -5.09 -42.96 -23.31
C GLY A 128 -3.87 -42.08 -23.06
N ALA A 129 -3.88 -41.30 -21.98
CA ALA A 129 -2.68 -40.71 -21.45
C ALA A 129 -1.68 -41.84 -21.17
N ASP A 130 -0.60 -41.93 -21.96
CA ASP A 130 0.27 -43.06 -22.14
C ASP A 130 0.73 -43.64 -20.78
N SER A 131 0.25 -44.83 -20.42
CA SER A 131 0.55 -45.49 -19.14
C SER A 131 2.02 -45.86 -18.98
N ARG A 132 2.80 -45.73 -20.07
CA ARG A 132 4.26 -45.97 -20.09
C ARG A 132 5.10 -44.74 -19.73
N ILE A 133 4.49 -43.55 -19.80
CA ILE A 133 5.11 -42.26 -19.33
C ILE A 133 4.81 -42.05 -17.86
N SER A 134 3.85 -42.76 -17.27
CA SER A 134 3.14 -42.43 -16.04
C SER A 134 3.87 -42.68 -14.72
N ALA A 135 4.99 -43.37 -14.65
CA ALA A 135 5.69 -43.56 -13.38
C ALA A 135 6.49 -42.28 -12.93
N HIS A 136 6.74 -41.38 -13.86
CA HIS A 136 7.51 -40.15 -13.59
C HIS A 136 6.79 -38.83 -13.97
N THR A 137 5.72 -38.84 -14.77
CA THR A 137 4.88 -37.71 -15.04
C THR A 137 3.77 -37.60 -13.98
N ARG A 138 4.06 -36.89 -12.91
CA ARG A 138 3.09 -36.66 -11.85
C ARG A 138 1.99 -35.76 -12.38
N ARG A 139 0.76 -35.96 -11.85
CA ARG A 139 -0.41 -35.10 -12.10
C ARG A 139 -0.02 -33.63 -11.95
N PRO A 140 -0.30 -32.74 -12.93
CA PRO A 140 0.01 -31.34 -12.84
C PRO A 140 -0.64 -30.71 -11.62
N THR A 141 0.06 -29.79 -10.96
CA THR A 141 -0.46 -29.04 -9.83
C THR A 141 -0.25 -27.55 -10.04
N THR A 142 -1.10 -26.75 -9.39
CA THR A 142 -1.07 -25.29 -9.44
C THR A 142 -1.03 -24.72 -8.03
N LEU A 143 -0.18 -23.72 -7.84
CA LEU A 143 -0.13 -22.91 -6.65
C LEU A 143 -0.70 -21.52 -6.96
N TYR A 144 -1.71 -21.09 -6.21
CA TYR A 144 -2.30 -19.78 -6.33
C TYR A 144 -1.95 -18.96 -5.10
N LEU A 145 -1.30 -17.80 -5.31
CA LEU A 145 -0.88 -16.87 -4.28
C LEU A 145 -1.75 -15.62 -4.30
N SER A 146 -2.31 -15.29 -3.16
CA SER A 146 -3.11 -14.10 -2.93
C SER A 146 -2.51 -13.24 -1.82
N PRO A 147 -2.58 -11.89 -1.90
CA PRO A 147 -2.13 -11.02 -0.83
C PRO A 147 -3.01 -11.11 0.42
N THR A 148 -4.27 -11.52 0.29
CA THR A 148 -5.23 -11.61 1.39
C THR A 148 -5.95 -12.96 1.43
N LYS A 149 -6.30 -13.41 2.65
CA LYS A 149 -7.11 -14.64 2.86
C LYS A 149 -8.50 -14.52 2.23
N ALA A 150 -9.11 -13.33 2.28
CA ALA A 150 -10.43 -13.07 1.72
C ALA A 150 -10.48 -13.31 0.20
N LEU A 151 -9.50 -12.77 -0.53
CA LEU A 151 -9.39 -12.96 -1.98
C LEU A 151 -9.16 -14.44 -2.33
N ALA A 152 -8.31 -15.15 -1.57
CA ALA A 152 -8.13 -16.59 -1.74
C ALA A 152 -9.43 -17.38 -1.54
N ALA A 153 -10.23 -17.02 -0.53
CA ALA A 153 -11.52 -17.67 -0.26
C ALA A 153 -12.54 -17.42 -1.38
N ASP A 154 -12.62 -16.20 -1.92
CA ASP A 154 -13.49 -15.86 -3.05
C ASP A 154 -13.12 -16.64 -4.32
N GLN A 155 -11.82 -16.73 -4.61
CA GLN A 155 -11.32 -17.52 -5.74
C GLN A 155 -11.58 -19.01 -5.56
N ALA A 156 -11.44 -19.53 -4.33
CA ALA A 156 -11.77 -20.91 -4.01
C ALA A 156 -13.26 -21.21 -4.22
N ALA A 157 -14.15 -20.29 -3.81
CA ALA A 157 -15.59 -20.43 -4.01
C ALA A 157 -15.97 -20.37 -5.51
N ALA A 158 -15.34 -19.49 -6.29
CA ALA A 158 -15.54 -19.39 -7.73
C ALA A 158 -15.05 -20.66 -8.44
N LEU A 159 -13.88 -21.17 -8.06
CA LEU A 159 -13.33 -22.41 -8.58
C LEU A 159 -14.21 -23.63 -8.24
N ALA A 160 -14.74 -23.71 -7.02
CA ALA A 160 -15.65 -24.79 -6.60
C ALA A 160 -16.94 -24.81 -7.44
N ARG A 161 -17.50 -23.64 -7.78
CA ARG A 161 -18.67 -23.54 -8.69
C ARG A 161 -18.33 -24.05 -10.09
N LEU A 162 -17.18 -23.65 -10.63
CA LEU A 162 -16.72 -24.09 -11.96
C LEU A 162 -16.52 -25.60 -12.03
N VAL A 163 -15.88 -26.20 -11.01
CA VAL A 163 -15.69 -27.66 -10.91
C VAL A 163 -17.02 -28.39 -10.74
N GLY A 164 -17.95 -27.81 -9.97
CA GLY A 164 -19.30 -28.35 -9.81
C GLY A 164 -20.06 -28.47 -11.14
N GLU A 165 -20.01 -27.46 -11.98
CA GLU A 165 -20.62 -27.46 -13.32
C GLU A 165 -19.91 -28.44 -14.27
N LEU A 166 -18.57 -28.51 -14.22
CA LEU A 166 -17.79 -29.50 -14.96
C LEU A 166 -18.23 -30.94 -14.64
N GLU A 167 -18.37 -31.27 -13.37
CA GLU A 167 -18.84 -32.59 -12.94
C GLU A 167 -20.31 -32.85 -13.30
N ALA A 168 -21.15 -31.83 -13.25
CA ALA A 168 -22.56 -31.94 -13.65
C ALA A 168 -22.68 -32.29 -15.14
N ILE A 169 -21.93 -31.62 -16.02
CA ILE A 169 -21.89 -31.91 -17.46
C ILE A 169 -21.50 -33.36 -17.74
N GLN A 170 -20.44 -33.86 -17.08
CA GLN A 170 -20.00 -35.24 -17.28
C GLN A 170 -21.02 -36.25 -16.77
N ARG A 171 -21.74 -35.98 -15.66
CA ARG A 171 -22.80 -36.83 -15.14
C ARG A 171 -23.99 -36.89 -16.12
N GLU A 172 -24.39 -35.75 -16.71
CA GLU A 172 -25.45 -35.65 -17.71
C GLU A 172 -25.08 -36.37 -19.01
N ALA A 173 -23.78 -36.38 -19.38
CA ALA A 173 -23.24 -37.16 -20.47
C ALA A 173 -23.16 -38.68 -20.20
N GLY A 174 -23.60 -39.15 -19.01
CA GLY A 174 -23.64 -40.54 -18.62
C GLY A 174 -22.29 -41.08 -18.08
N THR A 175 -21.34 -40.24 -17.76
CA THR A 175 -20.06 -40.67 -17.17
C THR A 175 -20.28 -41.26 -15.75
N PRO A 176 -19.84 -42.52 -15.47
CA PRO A 176 -20.00 -43.09 -14.14
C PRO A 176 -19.27 -42.28 -13.08
N ALA A 177 -19.82 -42.21 -11.86
CA ALA A 177 -19.28 -41.40 -10.76
C ALA A 177 -17.78 -41.69 -10.46
N GLY A 178 -17.31 -42.92 -10.61
CA GLY A 178 -15.94 -43.31 -10.39
C GLY A 178 -14.98 -42.96 -11.55
N SER A 179 -15.51 -42.48 -12.68
CA SER A 179 -14.76 -42.12 -13.89
C SER A 179 -14.83 -40.64 -14.21
N LEU A 180 -15.44 -39.82 -13.34
CA LEU A 180 -15.47 -38.38 -13.51
C LEU A 180 -14.06 -37.80 -13.45
N ARG A 181 -13.74 -36.98 -14.45
CA ARG A 181 -12.53 -36.12 -14.39
C ARG A 181 -12.85 -34.92 -13.53
N THR A 182 -12.07 -34.69 -12.50
CA THR A 182 -12.31 -33.60 -11.55
C THR A 182 -11.03 -32.93 -11.13
N VAL A 183 -11.14 -31.70 -10.62
CA VAL A 183 -10.06 -30.92 -10.05
C VAL A 183 -10.26 -30.78 -8.55
N ARG A 184 -9.27 -31.18 -7.78
CA ARG A 184 -9.28 -31.07 -6.32
C ARG A 184 -8.59 -29.77 -5.92
N ALA A 185 -9.34 -28.82 -5.45
CA ALA A 185 -8.84 -27.56 -4.95
C ALA A 185 -8.97 -27.48 -3.43
N GLY A 186 -8.04 -26.78 -2.78
CA GLY A 186 -8.13 -26.49 -1.35
C GLY A 186 -7.34 -25.25 -0.98
N THR A 187 -7.84 -24.52 0.01
CA THR A 187 -7.13 -23.42 0.65
C THR A 187 -6.19 -23.96 1.73
N CYS A 188 -5.03 -23.33 1.87
CA CYS A 188 -4.07 -23.69 2.90
C CYS A 188 -3.35 -22.43 3.40
N ASP A 189 -3.69 -22.00 4.60
CA ASP A 189 -3.14 -20.82 5.27
C ASP A 189 -2.95 -21.05 6.77
N GLY A 190 -2.65 -19.98 7.55
CA GLY A 190 -2.46 -20.05 8.98
C GLY A 190 -3.66 -20.59 9.75
N ASP A 191 -4.88 -20.35 9.26
CA ASP A 191 -6.14 -20.70 9.96
C ASP A 191 -6.67 -22.08 9.55
N THR A 192 -6.13 -22.69 8.49
CA THR A 192 -6.59 -23.98 8.00
C THR A 192 -6.30 -25.09 9.02
N PRO A 193 -7.32 -25.88 9.47
CA PRO A 193 -7.13 -26.98 10.42
C PRO A 193 -6.15 -28.04 9.93
N LEU A 194 -5.42 -28.69 10.85
CA LEU A 194 -4.41 -29.70 10.50
C LEU A 194 -4.95 -30.86 9.64
N PRO A 195 -6.13 -31.45 9.89
CA PRO A 195 -6.67 -32.51 9.03
C PRO A 195 -6.92 -32.04 7.60
N GLU A 196 -7.38 -30.81 7.41
CA GLU A 196 -7.61 -30.24 6.08
C GLU A 196 -6.26 -29.97 5.36
N ARG A 197 -5.24 -29.48 6.08
CA ARG A 197 -3.88 -29.33 5.53
C ARG A 197 -3.32 -30.67 5.08
N ASP A 198 -3.56 -31.74 5.82
CA ASP A 198 -3.10 -33.09 5.46
C ASP A 198 -3.81 -33.58 4.21
N TRP A 199 -5.12 -33.35 4.08
CA TRP A 199 -5.87 -33.68 2.89
C TRP A 199 -5.36 -32.88 1.67
N VAL A 200 -5.18 -31.57 1.81
CA VAL A 200 -4.67 -30.68 0.73
C VAL A 200 -3.30 -31.18 0.26
N ARG A 201 -2.37 -31.46 1.17
CA ARG A 201 -1.05 -32.00 0.85
C ARG A 201 -1.12 -33.31 0.07
N ALA A 202 -2.01 -34.20 0.47
CA ALA A 202 -2.11 -35.55 -0.12
C ALA A 202 -2.82 -35.52 -1.48
N HIS A 203 -3.82 -34.66 -1.68
CA HIS A 203 -4.79 -34.81 -2.75
C HIS A 203 -4.99 -33.61 -3.67
N ALA A 204 -4.77 -32.36 -3.21
CA ALA A 204 -5.13 -31.18 -4.00
C ALA A 204 -4.27 -31.05 -5.27
N ASP A 205 -4.93 -30.73 -6.38
CA ASP A 205 -4.32 -30.36 -7.66
C ASP A 205 -4.07 -28.85 -7.72
N VAL A 206 -4.94 -28.06 -7.07
CA VAL A 206 -4.84 -26.61 -6.92
C VAL A 206 -4.78 -26.27 -5.43
N VAL A 207 -3.75 -25.53 -5.03
CA VAL A 207 -3.60 -25.02 -3.64
C VAL A 207 -3.64 -23.51 -3.67
N LEU A 208 -4.64 -22.92 -2.99
CA LEU A 208 -4.76 -21.47 -2.80
C LEU A 208 -4.16 -21.10 -1.44
N THR A 209 -3.26 -20.14 -1.42
CA THR A 209 -2.48 -19.79 -0.22
C THR A 209 -2.01 -18.34 -0.26
N ASN A 210 -1.20 -17.93 0.72
CA ASN A 210 -0.56 -16.62 0.82
C ASN A 210 0.97 -16.75 1.02
N PRO A 211 1.73 -15.66 0.83
CA PRO A 211 3.19 -15.68 1.02
C PRO A 211 3.63 -16.08 2.42
N ASP A 212 2.91 -15.70 3.47
CA ASP A 212 3.23 -16.05 4.86
C ASP A 212 3.22 -17.56 5.05
N PHE A 213 2.21 -18.26 4.54
CA PHE A 213 2.14 -19.72 4.62
C PHE A 213 3.29 -20.41 3.85
N LEU A 214 3.68 -19.85 2.69
CA LEU A 214 4.86 -20.34 1.98
C LEU A 214 6.11 -20.22 2.85
N HIS A 215 6.35 -19.04 3.42
CA HIS A 215 7.54 -18.72 4.19
C HIS A 215 7.66 -19.56 5.47
N PHE A 216 6.60 -19.61 6.28
CA PHE A 216 6.63 -20.20 7.63
C PHE A 216 6.29 -21.69 7.67
N SER A 217 5.62 -22.23 6.64
CA SER A 217 5.08 -23.61 6.67
C SER A 217 5.47 -24.46 5.47
N LEU A 218 5.20 -24.02 4.22
CA LEU A 218 5.38 -24.86 3.05
C LEU A 218 6.86 -25.10 2.73
N LEU A 219 7.66 -24.02 2.64
CA LEU A 219 9.07 -24.11 2.27
C LEU A 219 9.91 -24.81 3.34
N PRO A 220 9.79 -24.52 4.65
CA PRO A 220 10.48 -25.30 5.68
C PRO A 220 10.05 -26.77 5.69
N GLY A 221 8.77 -27.03 5.40
CA GLY A 221 8.19 -28.38 5.35
C GLY A 221 8.14 -29.01 3.96
N HIS A 222 8.96 -28.56 3.01
CA HIS A 222 8.89 -28.90 1.58
C HIS A 222 8.93 -30.40 1.28
N GLU A 223 9.56 -31.22 2.11
CA GLU A 223 9.56 -32.68 1.97
C GLU A 223 8.14 -33.24 2.06
N ARG A 224 7.31 -32.72 2.98
CA ARG A 224 5.91 -33.11 3.13
C ARG A 224 5.06 -32.66 1.94
N TRP A 225 5.46 -31.56 1.27
CA TRP A 225 4.81 -31.01 0.09
C TRP A 225 5.37 -31.53 -1.24
N SER A 226 6.26 -32.54 -1.19
CA SER A 226 6.98 -33.01 -2.36
C SER A 226 6.07 -33.46 -3.51
N ARG A 227 4.84 -33.95 -3.24
CA ARG A 227 3.86 -34.29 -4.28
C ARG A 227 3.44 -33.02 -5.06
N LEU A 228 3.04 -31.98 -4.37
CA LEU A 228 2.66 -30.69 -4.98
C LEU A 228 3.85 -30.11 -5.76
N LEU A 229 5.01 -29.96 -5.12
CA LEU A 229 6.19 -29.31 -5.70
C LEU A 229 6.74 -30.06 -6.92
N ARG A 230 6.68 -31.38 -6.93
CA ARG A 230 7.10 -32.18 -8.10
C ARG A 230 6.10 -32.14 -9.25
N GLY A 231 4.84 -31.89 -8.99
CA GLY A 231 3.76 -31.69 -9.98
C GLY A 231 3.60 -30.26 -10.45
N LEU A 232 4.25 -29.29 -9.77
CA LEU A 232 3.96 -27.85 -9.91
C LEU A 232 4.22 -27.35 -11.34
N ARG A 233 3.16 -27.10 -12.08
CA ARG A 233 3.17 -26.64 -13.47
C ARG A 233 2.95 -25.12 -13.57
N TYR A 234 2.04 -24.59 -12.75
CA TYR A 234 1.69 -23.17 -12.75
C TYR A 234 1.80 -22.58 -11.34
N ILE A 235 2.31 -21.37 -11.27
CA ILE A 235 2.25 -20.48 -10.09
C ILE A 235 1.45 -19.25 -10.53
N VAL A 236 0.29 -19.06 -9.95
CA VAL A 236 -0.54 -17.88 -10.19
C VAL A 236 -0.31 -16.89 -9.05
N ILE A 237 0.05 -15.66 -9.38
CA ILE A 237 0.27 -14.57 -8.42
C ILE A 237 -0.82 -13.54 -8.69
N ASP A 238 -1.84 -13.51 -7.83
CA ASP A 238 -2.96 -12.59 -7.99
C ASP A 238 -2.68 -11.26 -7.29
N GLU A 239 -3.21 -10.18 -7.88
CA GLU A 239 -3.00 -8.79 -7.45
C GLU A 239 -1.51 -8.48 -7.18
N CYS A 240 -0.63 -8.85 -8.11
CA CYS A 240 0.82 -8.77 -7.89
C CYS A 240 1.33 -7.34 -7.65
N HIS A 241 0.57 -6.31 -8.04
CA HIS A 241 0.87 -4.91 -7.72
C HIS A 241 0.77 -4.58 -6.22
N ALA A 242 0.13 -5.47 -5.41
CA ALA A 242 0.10 -5.31 -3.97
C ALA A 242 1.46 -5.63 -3.30
N TYR A 243 2.35 -6.35 -4.01
CA TYR A 243 3.68 -6.69 -3.52
C TYR A 243 4.67 -5.59 -3.88
N ARG A 244 4.76 -4.57 -3.02
CA ARG A 244 5.60 -3.38 -3.14
C ARG A 244 6.41 -3.14 -1.86
N GLY A 245 7.42 -2.27 -1.92
CA GLY A 245 8.29 -1.94 -0.79
C GLY A 245 8.92 -3.20 -0.17
N ILE A 246 9.03 -3.24 1.13
CA ILE A 246 9.63 -4.36 1.86
C ILE A 246 8.85 -5.66 1.66
N LEU A 247 7.51 -5.62 1.68
CA LEU A 247 6.70 -6.82 1.39
C LEU A 247 6.99 -7.39 0.00
N GLY A 248 7.14 -6.54 -1.02
CA GLY A 248 7.49 -6.95 -2.39
C GLY A 248 8.85 -7.66 -2.44
N ALA A 249 9.85 -7.12 -1.75
CA ALA A 249 11.18 -7.71 -1.65
C ALA A 249 11.13 -9.10 -0.98
N HIS A 250 10.43 -9.24 0.15
CA HIS A 250 10.25 -10.52 0.81
C HIS A 250 9.53 -11.56 -0.07
N VAL A 251 8.43 -11.16 -0.72
CA VAL A 251 7.65 -12.07 -1.60
C VAL A 251 8.50 -12.54 -2.79
N ALA A 252 9.30 -11.64 -3.39
CA ALA A 252 10.24 -12.02 -4.45
C ALA A 252 11.21 -13.11 -3.97
N LEU A 253 11.78 -12.96 -2.78
CA LEU A 253 12.72 -13.94 -2.22
C LEU A 253 12.04 -15.26 -1.81
N VAL A 254 10.81 -15.22 -1.32
CA VAL A 254 9.98 -16.42 -1.08
C VAL A 254 9.74 -17.18 -2.38
N LEU A 255 9.41 -16.47 -3.48
CA LEU A 255 9.22 -17.09 -4.80
C LEU A 255 10.51 -17.69 -5.34
N ARG A 256 11.65 -17.01 -5.22
CA ARG A 256 12.97 -17.53 -5.64
C ARG A 256 13.34 -18.77 -4.85
N ARG A 257 13.08 -18.83 -3.53
CA ARG A 257 13.26 -20.03 -2.71
C ARG A 257 12.36 -21.18 -3.19
N LEU A 258 11.10 -20.91 -3.52
CA LEU A 258 10.17 -21.89 -4.07
C LEU A 258 10.68 -22.45 -5.40
N LEU A 259 11.03 -21.59 -6.36
CA LEU A 259 11.56 -22.01 -7.67
C LEU A 259 12.84 -22.83 -7.54
N ARG A 260 13.73 -22.42 -6.63
CA ARG A 260 14.95 -23.18 -6.30
C ARG A 260 14.65 -24.60 -5.80
N LEU A 261 13.69 -24.76 -4.88
CA LEU A 261 13.30 -26.08 -4.39
C LEU A 261 12.66 -26.94 -5.48
N VAL A 262 11.81 -26.36 -6.32
CA VAL A 262 11.21 -27.07 -7.47
C VAL A 262 12.28 -27.53 -8.44
N ALA A 263 13.27 -26.70 -8.78
CA ALA A 263 14.38 -27.05 -9.62
C ALA A 263 15.17 -28.25 -9.05
N ARG A 264 15.43 -28.28 -7.74
CA ARG A 264 16.11 -29.38 -7.06
C ARG A 264 15.29 -30.68 -7.03
N LEU A 265 13.97 -30.57 -6.86
CA LEU A 265 13.07 -31.73 -6.86
C LEU A 265 12.83 -32.29 -8.27
N ARG A 266 13.07 -31.49 -9.32
CA ARG A 266 12.91 -31.83 -10.74
C ARG A 266 14.09 -31.38 -11.60
N PRO A 267 15.31 -31.95 -11.42
CA PRO A 267 16.51 -31.40 -12.09
C PRO A 267 16.47 -31.46 -13.63
N ARG A 268 15.59 -32.27 -14.21
CA ARG A 268 15.43 -32.45 -15.68
C ARG A 268 14.04 -32.07 -16.17
N GLY A 269 13.16 -31.63 -15.28
CA GLY A 269 11.81 -31.21 -15.64
C GLY A 269 11.74 -29.70 -15.96
N PRO A 270 10.70 -29.25 -16.68
CA PRO A 270 10.51 -27.85 -16.95
C PRO A 270 10.24 -27.08 -15.64
N GLN A 271 10.69 -25.83 -15.57
CA GLN A 271 10.31 -24.94 -14.46
C GLN A 271 8.82 -24.61 -14.51
N PRO A 272 8.19 -24.26 -13.39
CA PRO A 272 6.81 -23.79 -13.38
C PRO A 272 6.67 -22.50 -14.19
N VAL A 273 5.56 -22.39 -14.90
CA VAL A 273 5.16 -21.13 -15.51
C VAL A 273 4.53 -20.23 -14.45
N VAL A 274 4.98 -18.98 -14.37
CA VAL A 274 4.37 -17.98 -13.50
C VAL A 274 3.42 -17.13 -14.31
N LEU A 275 2.18 -17.00 -13.82
CA LEU A 275 1.16 -16.12 -14.36
C LEU A 275 0.81 -15.10 -13.27
N CYS A 276 1.19 -13.83 -13.52
CA CYS A 276 0.86 -12.72 -12.66
C CYS A 276 -0.43 -12.06 -13.13
N ALA A 277 -1.38 -11.84 -12.23
CA ALA A 277 -2.55 -11.00 -12.47
C ALA A 277 -2.38 -9.69 -11.70
N SER A 278 -2.62 -8.57 -12.38
CA SER A 278 -2.47 -7.22 -11.84
C SER A 278 -3.63 -6.34 -12.30
N ALA A 279 -3.93 -5.31 -11.54
CA ALA A 279 -4.56 -4.14 -12.13
C ALA A 279 -3.60 -3.48 -13.14
N THR A 280 -4.01 -2.41 -13.79
CA THR A 280 -3.15 -1.64 -14.69
C THR A 280 -1.85 -1.25 -13.98
N ALA A 281 -0.71 -1.44 -14.60
CA ALA A 281 0.62 -1.16 -14.04
C ALA A 281 1.50 -0.47 -15.09
N ALA A 282 2.43 0.39 -14.66
CA ALA A 282 3.32 1.13 -15.56
C ALA A 282 4.25 0.19 -16.33
N GLU A 283 4.95 -0.69 -15.63
CA GLU A 283 5.97 -1.60 -16.17
C GLU A 283 5.69 -3.05 -15.73
N PRO A 284 4.59 -3.67 -16.25
CA PRO A 284 4.13 -4.96 -15.71
C PRO A 284 5.14 -6.09 -15.93
N ALA A 285 5.84 -6.14 -17.09
CA ALA A 285 6.85 -7.15 -17.35
C ALA A 285 8.03 -7.03 -16.39
N LEU A 286 8.55 -5.82 -16.17
CA LEU A 286 9.65 -5.56 -15.23
C LEU A 286 9.26 -5.94 -13.79
N THR A 287 8.07 -5.55 -13.34
CA THR A 287 7.57 -5.90 -12.01
C THR A 287 7.46 -7.42 -11.81
N ALA A 288 6.88 -8.12 -12.79
CA ALA A 288 6.76 -9.58 -12.73
C ALA A 288 8.15 -10.27 -12.78
N ALA A 289 9.05 -9.79 -13.64
CA ALA A 289 10.41 -10.29 -13.76
C ALA A 289 11.20 -10.14 -12.43
N ARG A 290 11.14 -8.98 -11.80
CA ARG A 290 11.74 -8.74 -10.47
C ARG A 290 11.19 -9.66 -9.39
N LEU A 291 9.86 -9.92 -9.39
CA LEU A 291 9.24 -10.84 -8.42
C LEU A 291 9.78 -12.26 -8.55
N ILE A 292 9.93 -12.76 -9.78
CA ILE A 292 10.31 -14.16 -10.02
C ILE A 292 11.81 -14.37 -10.22
N GLY A 293 12.59 -13.32 -10.43
CA GLY A 293 14.04 -13.37 -10.61
C GLY A 293 14.46 -13.86 -12.01
N VAL A 294 13.82 -13.32 -13.06
CA VAL A 294 14.12 -13.53 -14.48
C VAL A 294 14.32 -12.21 -15.20
N GLU A 295 14.76 -12.24 -16.45
CA GLU A 295 14.86 -11.02 -17.24
C GLU A 295 13.47 -10.55 -17.74
N PRO A 296 13.23 -9.23 -17.90
CA PRO A 296 11.97 -8.69 -18.38
C PRO A 296 11.50 -9.29 -19.71
N ASP A 297 12.42 -9.61 -20.63
CA ASP A 297 12.13 -10.22 -21.94
C ASP A 297 11.60 -11.67 -21.85
N ASP A 298 11.80 -12.33 -20.72
CA ASP A 298 11.24 -13.66 -20.44
C ASP A 298 9.75 -13.60 -20.03
N VAL A 299 9.20 -12.40 -19.84
CA VAL A 299 7.81 -12.18 -19.39
C VAL A 299 6.98 -11.55 -20.49
N VAL A 300 5.89 -12.20 -20.87
CA VAL A 300 4.90 -11.63 -21.80
C VAL A 300 3.93 -10.76 -21.02
N ALA A 301 3.86 -9.48 -21.36
CA ALA A 301 2.87 -8.55 -20.81
C ALA A 301 1.62 -8.49 -21.71
N VAL A 302 0.44 -8.70 -21.11
CA VAL A 302 -0.86 -8.49 -21.75
C VAL A 302 -1.55 -7.34 -21.03
N THR A 303 -1.60 -6.19 -21.71
CA THR A 303 -2.07 -4.91 -21.11
C THR A 303 -3.35 -4.38 -21.76
N ASP A 304 -3.70 -4.86 -22.94
CA ASP A 304 -4.88 -4.41 -23.69
C ASP A 304 -6.17 -5.00 -23.09
N ASP A 305 -6.87 -4.21 -22.29
CA ASP A 305 -8.12 -4.61 -21.62
C ASP A 305 -9.29 -4.65 -22.61
N ALA A 306 -9.73 -5.85 -22.95
CA ALA A 306 -10.87 -6.10 -23.84
C ALA A 306 -12.21 -6.28 -23.11
N ALA A 307 -12.28 -6.15 -21.80
CA ALA A 307 -13.56 -6.25 -21.09
C ALA A 307 -14.45 -5.03 -21.35
N PRO A 308 -15.78 -5.19 -21.36
CA PRO A 308 -16.70 -4.06 -21.47
C PRO A 308 -16.60 -3.19 -20.21
N ALA A 309 -16.72 -1.89 -20.39
CA ALA A 309 -16.81 -0.94 -19.28
C ALA A 309 -18.04 -0.05 -19.46
N GLY A 310 -18.76 0.20 -18.38
CA GLY A 310 -19.86 1.20 -18.36
C GLY A 310 -19.30 2.62 -18.36
N GLU A 311 -20.17 3.58 -18.68
CA GLU A 311 -19.83 5.01 -18.54
C GLU A 311 -19.52 5.32 -17.07
N ARG A 312 -18.41 6.04 -16.81
CA ARG A 312 -17.99 6.44 -15.47
C ARG A 312 -17.72 7.93 -15.42
N THR A 313 -18.13 8.55 -14.32
CA THR A 313 -17.77 9.93 -14.01
C THR A 313 -16.90 9.94 -12.75
N LEU A 314 -15.72 10.56 -12.82
CA LEU A 314 -14.88 10.86 -11.66
C LEU A 314 -14.94 12.36 -11.39
N ALA A 315 -15.35 12.74 -10.19
CA ALA A 315 -15.33 14.11 -9.69
C ALA A 315 -14.13 14.33 -8.78
N LEU A 316 -13.42 15.44 -8.96
CA LEU A 316 -12.37 15.90 -8.05
C LEU A 316 -12.97 16.99 -7.18
N TRP A 317 -12.90 16.76 -5.86
CA TRP A 317 -13.61 17.58 -4.88
C TRP A 317 -12.65 18.11 -3.83
N GLN A 318 -12.62 19.43 -3.65
CA GLN A 318 -11.83 20.09 -2.61
C GLN A 318 -12.73 20.64 -1.51
N PRO A 319 -12.63 20.19 -0.26
CA PRO A 319 -13.39 20.74 0.84
C PRO A 319 -13.15 22.24 1.02
N ALA A 320 -14.18 22.96 1.45
CA ALA A 320 -14.10 24.39 1.72
C ALA A 320 -13.10 24.69 2.85
N LEU A 321 -12.58 25.90 2.87
CA LEU A 321 -11.86 26.43 4.04
C LEU A 321 -12.77 26.42 5.27
N ARG A 322 -12.19 26.22 6.45
CA ARG A 322 -12.94 26.32 7.71
C ARG A 322 -13.38 27.77 7.87
N ASP A 323 -14.65 27.96 8.21
CA ASP A 323 -15.17 29.29 8.56
C ASP A 323 -14.78 29.55 10.02
N PRO A 324 -13.94 30.56 10.31
CA PRO A 324 -13.51 30.87 11.67
C PRO A 324 -14.66 31.31 12.59
N TRP A 325 -15.83 31.61 12.03
CA TRP A 325 -17.00 32.05 12.78
C TRP A 325 -18.02 30.92 13.05
N VAL A 326 -17.86 29.76 12.48
CA VAL A 326 -18.69 28.60 12.76
C VAL A 326 -18.07 27.83 13.91
N LEU A 327 -18.65 27.94 15.10
CA LEU A 327 -18.29 27.13 16.26
C LEU A 327 -18.28 25.63 15.84
N PRO A 328 -17.27 24.83 16.26
CA PRO A 328 -17.26 23.41 15.99
C PRO A 328 -18.58 22.80 16.46
N THR A 329 -19.23 22.05 15.57
CA THR A 329 -20.48 21.36 15.90
C THR A 329 -20.22 20.43 17.08
N PRO A 330 -21.14 20.35 18.09
CA PRO A 330 -20.97 19.43 19.22
C PRO A 330 -20.79 18.00 18.70
N GLY A 331 -19.59 17.43 18.87
CA GLY A 331 -19.17 16.15 18.31
C GLY A 331 -17.70 16.13 17.88
N GLU A 332 -17.11 17.26 17.58
CA GLU A 332 -15.65 17.39 17.40
C GLU A 332 -15.02 17.58 18.80
N GLY A 333 -14.65 16.49 19.47
CA GLY A 333 -13.95 16.55 20.75
C GLY A 333 -14.77 16.24 22.03
N VAL A 334 -16.04 15.85 21.93
CA VAL A 334 -16.83 15.43 23.10
C VAL A 334 -16.82 13.89 23.21
N PRO A 335 -16.49 13.31 24.37
CA PRO A 335 -16.65 11.87 24.59
C PRO A 335 -18.13 11.49 24.46
N ALA A 336 -18.39 10.37 23.76
CA ALA A 336 -19.73 9.83 23.55
C ALA A 336 -20.50 9.72 24.90
N PRO A 337 -21.77 10.12 24.97
CA PRO A 337 -22.59 9.84 26.13
C PRO A 337 -22.75 8.32 26.29
N ALA A 338 -22.79 7.88 27.54
CA ALA A 338 -22.92 6.49 27.94
C ALA A 338 -24.03 5.77 27.14
N GLU A 339 -23.71 4.52 26.76
CA GLU A 339 -24.57 3.62 25.98
C GLU A 339 -26.05 3.66 26.43
N SER A 340 -26.93 3.94 25.47
CA SER A 340 -28.35 3.61 25.60
C SER A 340 -28.49 2.10 25.60
N PRO A 341 -29.26 1.48 26.50
CA PRO A 341 -29.37 0.04 26.60
C PRO A 341 -29.97 -0.54 25.32
N ASN A 342 -29.27 -1.51 24.73
CA ASN A 342 -29.69 -2.31 23.57
C ASN A 342 -31.11 -2.90 23.81
N PRO A 343 -32.13 -2.56 23.01
CA PRO A 343 -33.49 -3.05 23.22
C PRO A 343 -33.66 -4.56 22.97
N ASN A 344 -32.64 -5.28 22.50
CA ASN A 344 -32.68 -6.71 22.18
C ASN A 344 -31.81 -7.58 23.10
N ALA A 345 -31.29 -7.05 24.20
CA ALA A 345 -30.64 -7.89 25.20
C ALA A 345 -31.70 -8.73 25.98
N PRO A 346 -31.50 -10.05 26.16
CA PRO A 346 -32.41 -10.85 26.95
C PRO A 346 -32.39 -10.37 28.40
N ARG A 347 -33.58 -10.01 28.92
CA ARG A 347 -33.77 -9.59 30.31
C ARG A 347 -33.36 -10.72 31.25
N PRO A 348 -32.53 -10.48 32.28
CA PRO A 348 -32.31 -11.44 33.31
C PRO A 348 -33.61 -11.65 34.11
N ALA A 349 -33.96 -12.91 34.35
CA ALA A 349 -35.12 -13.29 35.13
C ALA A 349 -35.03 -12.71 36.56
N ARG A 350 -36.12 -12.10 37.01
CA ARG A 350 -36.28 -11.67 38.43
C ARG A 350 -36.12 -12.88 39.34
N ALA A 351 -35.08 -12.89 40.16
CA ALA A 351 -34.98 -13.79 41.32
C ALA A 351 -35.90 -13.29 42.43
N THR A 352 -36.86 -14.10 42.79
CA THR A 352 -37.61 -13.98 44.05
C THR A 352 -36.69 -14.41 45.19
N ALA A 353 -36.68 -13.60 46.25
CA ALA A 353 -36.00 -13.87 47.49
C ALA A 353 -36.67 -15.05 48.17
N ASP A 354 -35.91 -16.13 48.44
CA ASP A 354 -36.05 -16.95 49.65
C ASP A 354 -34.73 -17.74 49.81
N GLY A 355 -34.24 -17.69 51.08
CA GLY A 355 -32.93 -18.14 51.46
C GLY A 355 -32.80 -19.66 51.56
N GLU A 356 -31.57 -20.10 51.40
CA GLU A 356 -30.99 -21.15 52.26
C GLU A 356 -29.50 -21.31 51.90
N SER A 357 -28.69 -21.22 52.97
CA SER A 357 -27.23 -21.38 52.94
C SER A 357 -26.85 -22.86 52.89
N LEU A 358 -25.86 -23.27 52.15
CA LEU A 358 -24.95 -24.40 52.46
C LEU A 358 -23.63 -24.27 51.69
N PRO A 359 -22.53 -24.90 52.15
CA PRO A 359 -21.21 -24.26 52.22
C PRO A 359 -20.22 -24.71 51.15
N ALA A 360 -19.17 -23.89 51.00
CA ALA A 360 -18.01 -24.12 50.15
C ALA A 360 -17.11 -25.26 50.70
N PRO A 361 -16.32 -25.92 49.83
CA PRO A 361 -15.11 -26.58 50.27
C PRO A 361 -13.85 -25.77 49.92
N ASN A 362 -13.09 -25.57 50.96
CA ASN A 362 -11.71 -25.13 50.99
C ASN A 362 -10.78 -26.08 50.20
N VAL A 363 -9.85 -25.54 49.40
CA VAL A 363 -8.53 -26.14 49.26
C VAL A 363 -7.49 -25.01 49.18
N THR A 364 -6.61 -24.99 50.19
CA THR A 364 -5.45 -24.09 50.30
C THR A 364 -4.20 -24.75 49.68
N PRO A 365 -3.19 -23.98 49.25
CA PRO A 365 -1.96 -24.50 48.65
C PRO A 365 -0.85 -24.70 49.71
N PRO A 366 0.26 -25.34 49.37
CA PRO A 366 1.50 -25.15 50.10
C PRO A 366 2.59 -24.44 49.36
N LEU A 367 3.13 -23.44 50.00
CA LEU A 367 4.43 -22.80 49.78
C LEU A 367 5.59 -23.76 50.08
N GLN A 368 6.67 -23.73 49.34
CA GLN A 368 8.02 -23.95 49.89
C GLN A 368 9.06 -23.08 49.20
N HIS A 369 9.72 -22.29 50.02
CA HIS A 369 10.97 -21.56 49.79
C HIS A 369 12.16 -22.50 49.64
N VAL A 370 13.13 -22.16 48.79
CA VAL A 370 14.57 -22.30 49.11
C VAL A 370 15.35 -21.15 48.45
N SER A 371 16.15 -20.55 49.29
CA SER A 371 17.13 -19.46 49.09
C SER A 371 18.46 -19.95 48.54
N GLY A 372 19.25 -19.07 47.90
CA GLY A 372 20.70 -19.25 47.71
C GLY A 372 21.33 -18.40 46.63
N THR A 373 21.76 -17.21 46.97
CA THR A 373 22.98 -16.43 46.72
C THR A 373 23.96 -16.92 45.66
N GLU A 374 24.34 -16.04 44.70
CA GLU A 374 25.67 -15.42 44.48
C GLU A 374 25.80 -14.88 43.04
N ALA A 375 26.17 -13.61 42.90
CA ALA A 375 26.77 -12.99 41.73
C ALA A 375 28.27 -12.73 42.03
N PRO A 376 29.14 -12.24 41.12
CA PRO A 376 29.18 -11.97 39.69
C PRO A 376 30.48 -12.56 38.98
N PRO A 377 30.97 -12.19 37.84
CA PRO A 377 31.16 -10.86 37.27
C PRO A 377 30.91 -10.69 35.74
N ARG A 378 30.90 -9.43 35.32
CA ARG A 378 30.77 -8.89 33.97
C ARG A 378 31.95 -9.24 33.04
N ALA A 379 31.63 -9.53 31.79
CA ALA A 379 32.40 -9.09 30.62
C ALA A 379 31.48 -9.05 29.41
N GLY A 380 31.51 -7.91 28.68
CA GLY A 380 30.63 -7.60 27.58
C GLY A 380 30.91 -8.43 26.35
N THR A 381 29.90 -8.48 25.54
CA THR A 381 29.92 -8.38 24.06
C THR A 381 28.49 -8.58 23.51
N ASP A 382 27.99 -7.51 22.88
CA ASP A 382 27.20 -7.46 21.64
C ASP A 382 25.99 -8.36 21.45
N ALA A 383 24.88 -7.70 21.47
CA ALA A 383 23.60 -7.82 20.80
C ALA A 383 23.52 -8.82 19.61
N ILE A 384 23.27 -10.06 19.87
CA ILE A 384 22.48 -10.99 19.06
C ILE A 384 22.00 -12.10 20.02
N ALA A 385 21.02 -11.87 20.83
CA ALA A 385 20.22 -12.92 21.48
C ALA A 385 19.14 -12.32 22.38
N SER A 386 18.02 -11.98 21.82
CA SER A 386 16.78 -11.94 22.61
C SER A 386 15.59 -12.29 21.69
N ALA A 387 15.40 -13.57 21.48
CA ALA A 387 14.11 -14.10 21.01
C ALA A 387 14.07 -15.62 21.31
N ALA A 388 13.80 -15.98 22.53
CA ALA A 388 13.38 -17.35 22.86
C ALA A 388 12.59 -17.38 24.15
N HIS A 389 11.31 -17.08 24.10
CA HIS A 389 10.33 -17.69 25.01
C HIS A 389 9.08 -17.99 24.22
N GLY A 390 8.87 -19.27 23.98
CA GLY A 390 7.72 -19.80 23.26
C GLY A 390 6.42 -19.57 23.98
N ARG A 391 5.46 -19.02 23.23
CA ARG A 391 4.04 -19.08 23.55
C ARG A 391 3.29 -19.55 22.30
N PRO A 392 2.21 -20.34 22.44
CA PRO A 392 1.47 -20.83 21.28
C PRO A 392 0.81 -19.66 20.52
N PRO A 393 0.68 -19.74 19.20
CA PRO A 393 0.17 -18.65 18.39
C PRO A 393 -1.30 -18.41 18.69
N VAL A 394 -1.62 -17.23 19.17
CA VAL A 394 -2.98 -16.69 19.09
C VAL A 394 -3.14 -16.17 17.66
N THR A 395 -3.98 -16.83 16.89
CA THR A 395 -4.31 -16.46 15.53
C THR A 395 -5.13 -15.18 15.54
N ASN A 396 -4.48 -14.05 15.25
CA ASN A 396 -5.17 -12.84 14.82
C ASN A 396 -4.76 -12.52 13.39
N GLY A 397 -5.73 -12.54 12.49
CA GLY A 397 -5.56 -12.08 11.12
C GLY A 397 -5.24 -10.58 11.13
N ASN A 398 -3.97 -10.23 11.01
CA ASN A 398 -3.52 -8.86 10.86
C ASN A 398 -3.29 -8.56 9.39
N THR A 399 -4.16 -7.71 8.87
CA THR A 399 -3.78 -6.70 7.86
C THR A 399 -2.71 -5.81 8.51
N PRO A 400 -1.69 -5.34 7.78
CA PRO A 400 -0.71 -4.43 8.36
C PRO A 400 -1.44 -3.28 9.07
N PRO A 401 -0.97 -2.83 10.23
CA PRO A 401 -1.55 -1.70 10.91
C PRO A 401 -1.47 -0.53 9.92
N GLY A 402 -2.63 -0.10 9.43
CA GLY A 402 -2.72 1.15 8.73
C GLY A 402 -2.15 2.19 9.71
N SER A 403 -1.12 2.90 9.27
CA SER A 403 -0.58 4.06 9.97
C SER A 403 -1.75 4.83 10.57
N VAL A 404 -1.77 4.93 11.89
CA VAL A 404 -2.69 5.81 12.59
C VAL A 404 -2.24 7.20 12.19
N GLU A 405 -2.90 7.79 11.18
CA GLU A 405 -2.79 9.23 11.04
C GLU A 405 -3.22 9.81 12.38
N PRO A 406 -2.40 10.60 13.08
CA PRO A 406 -2.91 11.41 14.15
C PRO A 406 -4.03 12.21 13.52
N ASP A 407 -5.24 12.06 14.05
CA ASP A 407 -6.36 12.91 13.70
C ASP A 407 -5.85 14.36 13.76
N SER A 408 -5.77 15.03 12.62
CA SER A 408 -5.46 16.45 12.54
C SER A 408 -6.63 17.27 13.08
N GLY A 409 -7.27 16.75 14.11
CA GLY A 409 -8.30 17.38 14.89
C GLY A 409 -7.70 18.39 15.83
N ASP A 410 -7.78 19.62 15.41
CA ASP A 410 -7.54 20.86 16.14
C ASP A 410 -6.09 21.35 16.22
N PRO A 411 -5.54 21.87 15.10
CA PRO A 411 -4.59 22.96 15.20
C PRO A 411 -5.38 24.21 15.65
N GLY A 412 -4.95 24.89 16.67
CA GLY A 412 -5.45 26.22 17.01
C GLY A 412 -5.57 27.03 15.71
N GLU A 413 -6.78 27.37 15.40
CA GLU A 413 -7.34 28.27 14.39
C GLU A 413 -6.34 28.85 13.35
N ASP A 414 -5.86 28.01 12.41
CA ASP A 414 -5.29 28.50 11.18
C ASP A 414 -6.46 28.73 10.19
N PRO A 415 -6.75 30.01 9.84
CA PRO A 415 -7.83 30.34 8.90
C PRO A 415 -7.61 29.76 7.50
N SER A 416 -6.45 29.21 7.21
CA SER A 416 -6.12 28.51 5.96
C SER A 416 -6.45 27.01 5.98
N ALA A 417 -6.81 26.43 7.13
CA ALA A 417 -7.14 25.00 7.23
C ALA A 417 -8.48 24.69 6.56
N ARG A 418 -8.53 23.55 5.86
CA ARG A 418 -9.73 23.06 5.17
C ARG A 418 -10.57 22.16 6.07
N ARG A 419 -11.83 21.97 5.70
CA ARG A 419 -12.72 20.98 6.34
C ARG A 419 -12.18 19.59 6.07
N SER A 420 -12.31 18.70 7.05
CA SER A 420 -11.85 17.31 6.93
C SER A 420 -12.57 16.57 5.79
N ALA A 421 -11.82 15.85 4.95
CA ALA A 421 -12.39 15.01 3.89
C ALA A 421 -13.37 13.95 4.42
N VAL A 422 -13.17 13.47 5.66
CA VAL A 422 -14.05 12.51 6.34
C VAL A 422 -15.42 13.12 6.65
N VAL A 423 -15.41 14.37 7.12
CA VAL A 423 -16.65 15.12 7.40
C VAL A 423 -17.40 15.43 6.11
N GLU A 424 -16.69 15.92 5.10
CA GLU A 424 -17.23 16.22 3.78
C GLU A 424 -17.84 14.97 3.13
N ALA A 425 -17.14 13.82 3.22
CA ALA A 425 -17.65 12.55 2.72
C ALA A 425 -18.95 12.10 3.41
N ALA A 426 -19.08 12.35 4.73
CA ALA A 426 -20.30 12.01 5.47
C ALA A 426 -21.49 12.88 5.04
N GLU A 427 -21.28 14.17 4.76
CA GLU A 427 -22.31 15.08 4.28
C GLU A 427 -22.74 14.74 2.85
N LEU A 428 -21.80 14.55 1.93
CA LEU A 428 -22.09 14.11 0.56
C LEU A 428 -22.79 12.74 0.53
N LEU A 429 -22.46 11.84 1.46
CA LEU A 429 -23.17 10.57 1.60
C LEU A 429 -24.64 10.76 1.92
N VAL A 430 -24.98 11.68 2.85
CA VAL A 430 -26.36 12.00 3.20
C VAL A 430 -27.10 12.57 1.99
N ASP A 431 -26.47 13.46 1.23
CA ASP A 431 -27.06 14.04 0.02
C ASP A 431 -27.35 12.96 -1.04
N LEU A 432 -26.42 12.04 -1.28
CA LEU A 432 -26.60 10.91 -2.19
C LEU A 432 -27.72 9.96 -1.76
N LEU A 433 -27.80 9.68 -0.45
CA LEU A 433 -28.84 8.82 0.13
C LEU A 433 -30.24 9.48 0.04
N SER A 434 -30.33 10.82 0.16
CA SER A 434 -31.56 11.56 0.08
C SER A 434 -32.23 11.43 -1.27
N VAL A 435 -31.43 11.32 -2.35
CA VAL A 435 -31.93 11.04 -3.71
C VAL A 435 -32.05 9.54 -4.02
N GLY A 436 -31.88 8.70 -2.98
CA GLY A 436 -32.06 7.24 -3.04
C GLY A 436 -30.90 6.47 -3.68
N ALA A 437 -29.71 7.06 -3.84
CA ALA A 437 -28.54 6.37 -4.35
C ALA A 437 -28.01 5.31 -3.34
N ARG A 438 -27.26 4.34 -3.86
CA ARG A 438 -26.49 3.37 -3.07
C ARG A 438 -25.00 3.70 -3.19
N ALA A 439 -24.30 3.82 -2.07
CA ALA A 439 -22.92 4.32 -2.08
C ALA A 439 -21.97 3.52 -1.19
N LEU A 440 -20.69 3.52 -1.53
CA LEU A 440 -19.58 3.19 -0.64
C LEU A 440 -18.77 4.46 -0.32
N VAL A 441 -18.25 4.53 0.91
CA VAL A 441 -17.30 5.58 1.31
C VAL A 441 -16.00 4.91 1.71
N PHE A 442 -14.93 5.17 0.97
CA PHE A 442 -13.60 4.72 1.31
C PHE A 442 -12.88 5.77 2.14
N VAL A 443 -12.26 5.33 3.23
CA VAL A 443 -11.48 6.17 4.14
C VAL A 443 -10.17 5.47 4.52
N ARG A 444 -9.17 6.22 4.98
CA ARG A 444 -7.84 5.67 5.26
C ARG A 444 -7.74 4.91 6.60
N SER A 445 -8.58 5.22 7.58
CA SER A 445 -8.50 4.59 8.90
C SER A 445 -9.80 3.90 9.32
N ARG A 446 -9.66 2.88 10.20
CA ARG A 446 -10.81 2.16 10.79
C ARG A 446 -11.71 3.10 11.59
N ARG A 447 -11.11 4.06 12.32
CA ARG A 447 -11.82 5.09 13.08
C ARG A 447 -12.61 6.01 12.15
N SER A 448 -12.01 6.47 11.06
CA SER A 448 -12.70 7.33 10.09
C SER A 448 -13.92 6.64 9.48
N ALA A 449 -13.90 5.32 9.27
CA ALA A 449 -15.07 4.58 8.78
C ALA A 449 -16.25 4.63 9.78
N GLU A 450 -15.96 4.49 11.06
CA GLU A 450 -16.98 4.63 12.13
C GLU A 450 -17.49 6.07 12.21
N VAL A 451 -16.60 7.07 12.14
CA VAL A 451 -16.97 8.49 12.18
C VAL A 451 -17.89 8.88 11.02
N VAL A 452 -17.59 8.44 9.78
CA VAL A 452 -18.46 8.68 8.62
C VAL A 452 -19.83 8.08 8.84
N ALA A 453 -19.90 6.81 9.26
CA ALA A 453 -21.16 6.10 9.46
C ALA A 453 -21.99 6.74 10.60
N GLU A 454 -21.36 7.11 11.70
CA GLU A 454 -22.04 7.74 12.86
C GLU A 454 -22.56 9.14 12.50
N ARG A 455 -21.71 9.98 11.85
CA ARG A 455 -22.09 11.32 11.45
C ARG A 455 -23.22 11.30 10.41
N ALA A 456 -23.13 10.41 9.42
CA ALA A 456 -24.21 10.25 8.45
C ALA A 456 -25.52 9.80 9.11
N ARG A 457 -25.49 8.83 10.04
CA ARG A 457 -26.67 8.41 10.83
C ARG A 457 -27.25 9.54 11.67
N HIS A 458 -26.39 10.34 12.31
CA HIS A 458 -26.83 11.48 13.10
C HIS A 458 -27.58 12.52 12.24
N THR A 459 -26.98 12.92 11.11
CA THR A 459 -27.59 13.89 10.18
C THR A 459 -28.88 13.35 9.56
N LEU A 460 -28.90 12.07 9.15
CA LEU A 460 -30.12 11.40 8.68
C LEU A 460 -31.21 11.36 9.76
N GLY A 461 -30.84 11.14 11.03
CA GLY A 461 -31.78 11.14 12.14
C GLY A 461 -32.52 12.46 12.31
N LEU A 462 -31.91 13.58 11.93
CA LEU A 462 -32.52 14.90 11.94
C LEU A 462 -33.38 15.20 10.70
N SER A 463 -33.04 14.60 9.54
CA SER A 463 -33.64 14.96 8.25
C SER A 463 -34.46 13.84 7.61
N LEU A 464 -34.02 12.60 7.66
CA LEU A 464 -34.58 11.41 7.00
C LEU A 464 -34.47 10.16 7.91
N PRO A 465 -35.18 10.13 9.06
CA PRO A 465 -35.00 9.12 10.11
C PRO A 465 -35.19 7.67 9.61
N GLU A 466 -35.97 7.45 8.54
CA GLU A 466 -36.18 6.15 7.91
C GLU A 466 -34.92 5.58 7.25
N LEU A 467 -33.94 6.41 6.94
CA LEU A 467 -32.66 5.98 6.33
C LEU A 467 -31.56 5.68 7.35
N VAL A 468 -31.72 6.02 8.62
CA VAL A 468 -30.69 5.80 9.66
C VAL A 468 -30.18 4.38 9.70
N GLY A 469 -31.11 3.40 9.63
CA GLY A 469 -30.79 1.97 9.66
C GLY A 469 -30.14 1.43 8.37
N THR A 470 -30.01 2.23 7.33
CA THR A 470 -29.45 1.82 6.03
C THR A 470 -27.96 2.12 5.87
N VAL A 471 -27.32 2.71 6.89
CA VAL A 471 -25.89 3.08 6.89
C VAL A 471 -25.15 2.32 7.97
N SER A 472 -24.00 1.75 7.64
CA SER A 472 -23.12 1.08 8.60
C SER A 472 -21.63 1.31 8.27
N ALA A 473 -20.75 1.01 9.24
CA ALA A 473 -19.31 0.89 9.00
C ALA A 473 -18.94 -0.57 8.66
N TYR A 474 -17.85 -0.77 7.92
CA TYR A 474 -17.25 -2.07 7.63
C TYR A 474 -15.73 -1.98 7.77
N ARG A 475 -15.14 -2.81 8.63
CA ARG A 475 -13.69 -2.80 8.86
C ARG A 475 -13.13 -4.18 9.19
N GLY A 476 -11.83 -4.34 9.01
CA GLY A 476 -11.11 -5.59 9.21
C GLY A 476 -11.10 -6.13 10.65
N GLY A 477 -11.49 -5.35 11.66
CA GLY A 477 -11.57 -5.79 13.05
C GLY A 477 -12.90 -6.42 13.46
N TYR A 478 -13.89 -6.47 12.57
CA TYR A 478 -15.15 -7.16 12.83
C TYR A 478 -15.01 -8.67 12.69
N LEU A 479 -15.85 -9.43 13.41
CA LEU A 479 -15.90 -10.87 13.28
C LEU A 479 -16.24 -11.29 11.83
N PRO A 480 -15.76 -12.44 11.35
CA PRO A 480 -16.03 -12.90 9.98
C PRO A 480 -17.54 -13.04 9.69
N GLU A 481 -18.34 -13.45 10.70
CA GLU A 481 -19.79 -13.58 10.60
C GLU A 481 -20.47 -12.22 10.41
N GLU A 482 -20.04 -11.21 11.17
CA GLU A 482 -20.56 -9.84 11.09
C GLU A 482 -20.27 -9.23 9.73
N ARG A 483 -19.03 -9.41 9.21
CA ARG A 483 -18.65 -8.94 7.90
C ARG A 483 -19.51 -9.54 6.80
N ARG A 484 -19.74 -10.88 6.83
CA ARG A 484 -20.62 -11.58 5.87
C ARG A 484 -22.07 -11.10 5.95
N ALA A 485 -22.56 -10.79 7.17
CA ALA A 485 -23.90 -10.23 7.34
C ALA A 485 -24.03 -8.84 6.71
N LEU A 486 -23.07 -7.93 6.95
CA LEU A 486 -23.04 -6.59 6.33
C LEU A 486 -22.95 -6.67 4.80
N GLU A 487 -22.17 -7.59 4.25
CA GLU A 487 -22.07 -7.82 2.81
C GLU A 487 -23.40 -8.36 2.22
N ALA A 488 -24.05 -9.26 2.92
CA ALA A 488 -25.38 -9.77 2.52
C ALA A 488 -26.44 -8.66 2.57
N ASP A 489 -26.37 -7.80 3.57
CA ASP A 489 -27.31 -6.67 3.72
C ASP A 489 -27.09 -5.60 2.66
N LEU A 490 -25.82 -5.34 2.27
CA LEU A 490 -25.51 -4.44 1.17
C LEU A 490 -25.98 -5.04 -0.17
N ARG A 491 -25.74 -6.34 -0.42
CA ARG A 491 -26.21 -7.03 -1.65
C ARG A 491 -27.74 -7.05 -1.77
N SER A 492 -28.45 -7.31 -0.69
CA SER A 492 -29.92 -7.32 -0.65
C SER A 492 -30.56 -5.93 -0.75
N GLY A 493 -29.77 -4.86 -0.55
CA GLY A 493 -30.25 -3.47 -0.52
C GLY A 493 -30.87 -3.06 0.82
N ARG A 494 -30.80 -3.88 1.87
CA ARG A 494 -31.15 -3.47 3.25
C ARG A 494 -30.22 -2.35 3.72
N LEU A 495 -28.91 -2.49 3.48
CA LEU A 495 -27.99 -1.39 3.60
C LEU A 495 -27.89 -0.66 2.24
N ARG A 496 -27.93 0.65 2.29
CA ARG A 496 -27.73 1.53 1.13
C ARG A 496 -26.32 2.10 1.09
N ALA A 497 -25.67 2.19 2.25
CA ALA A 497 -24.30 2.68 2.32
C ALA A 497 -23.45 1.92 3.33
N LEU A 498 -22.15 1.77 3.00
CA LEU A 498 -21.11 1.33 3.92
C LEU A 498 -19.94 2.33 3.86
N ALA A 499 -19.46 2.74 5.03
CA ALA A 499 -18.17 3.40 5.19
C ALA A 499 -17.10 2.34 5.48
N THR A 500 -16.02 2.31 4.73
CA THR A 500 -15.01 1.24 4.80
C THR A 500 -13.59 1.76 4.58
N THR A 501 -12.62 0.96 5.00
CA THR A 501 -11.22 1.12 4.57
C THR A 501 -11.00 0.37 3.23
N ASN A 502 -9.74 0.17 2.84
CA ASN A 502 -9.36 -0.68 1.69
C ASN A 502 -9.87 -2.13 1.79
N ALA A 503 -10.52 -2.53 2.90
CA ALA A 503 -11.06 -3.88 3.09
C ALA A 503 -12.12 -4.29 2.04
N LEU A 504 -12.84 -3.32 1.44
CA LEU A 504 -13.78 -3.56 0.33
C LEU A 504 -13.22 -3.17 -1.05
N GLU A 505 -11.93 -2.83 -1.13
CA GLU A 505 -11.26 -2.52 -2.39
C GLU A 505 -11.04 -3.76 -3.25
N LEU A 506 -10.70 -4.90 -2.62
CA LEU A 506 -10.40 -6.19 -3.27
C LEU A 506 -11.35 -7.30 -2.81
N GLY A 507 -11.63 -8.27 -3.69
CA GLY A 507 -12.16 -9.58 -3.33
C GLY A 507 -13.65 -9.66 -3.01
N ILE A 508 -14.46 -8.60 -3.13
CA ILE A 508 -15.90 -8.68 -2.87
C ILE A 508 -16.70 -8.26 -4.10
N ASP A 509 -17.58 -9.13 -4.53
CA ASP A 509 -18.53 -8.81 -5.62
C ASP A 509 -19.75 -8.10 -5.04
N VAL A 510 -19.70 -6.77 -5.03
CA VAL A 510 -20.83 -5.89 -4.73
C VAL A 510 -21.26 -5.22 -6.04
N THR A 511 -22.47 -5.52 -6.46
CA THR A 511 -23.10 -4.94 -7.66
C THR A 511 -24.18 -3.95 -7.28
N GLY A 512 -24.53 -3.05 -8.20
CA GLY A 512 -25.64 -2.11 -8.01
C GLY A 512 -25.35 -0.94 -7.09
N LEU A 513 -24.07 -0.50 -7.03
CA LEU A 513 -23.70 0.77 -6.42
C LEU A 513 -23.77 1.89 -7.47
N ASP A 514 -24.40 2.98 -7.10
CA ASP A 514 -24.56 4.17 -7.94
C ASP A 514 -23.36 5.11 -7.77
N ALA A 515 -22.82 5.22 -6.55
CA ALA A 515 -21.75 6.15 -6.22
C ALA A 515 -20.67 5.54 -5.31
N VAL A 516 -19.45 6.09 -5.40
CA VAL A 516 -18.34 5.84 -4.49
C VAL A 516 -17.73 7.18 -4.08
N LEU A 517 -17.58 7.41 -2.78
CA LEU A 517 -16.86 8.53 -2.21
C LEU A 517 -15.50 8.03 -1.69
N ILE A 518 -14.42 8.77 -1.98
CA ILE A 518 -13.05 8.42 -1.61
C ILE A 518 -12.47 9.60 -0.83
N ALA A 519 -12.37 9.46 0.48
CA ALA A 519 -11.87 10.51 1.37
C ALA A 519 -10.36 10.43 1.51
N GLY A 520 -9.67 11.31 0.81
CA GLY A 520 -8.22 11.34 0.63
C GLY A 520 -7.72 10.43 -0.48
N TRP A 521 -6.53 10.72 -0.99
CA TRP A 521 -5.86 9.91 -2.00
C TRP A 521 -5.63 8.48 -1.50
N PRO A 522 -6.06 7.42 -2.23
CA PRO A 522 -5.98 6.05 -1.73
C PRO A 522 -4.57 5.42 -1.79
N GLY A 523 -3.55 6.22 -2.05
CA GLY A 523 -2.15 5.83 -2.10
C GLY A 523 -1.62 5.55 -3.50
N THR A 524 -2.46 5.08 -4.44
CA THR A 524 -2.05 4.84 -5.83
C THR A 524 -3.21 5.08 -6.81
N ARG A 525 -2.87 5.35 -8.09
CA ARG A 525 -3.87 5.41 -9.19
C ARG A 525 -4.57 4.07 -9.38
N VAL A 526 -3.88 2.97 -9.10
CA VAL A 526 -4.46 1.62 -9.14
C VAL A 526 -5.56 1.48 -8.11
N SER A 527 -5.30 1.85 -6.85
CA SER A 527 -6.31 1.85 -5.77
C SER A 527 -7.48 2.78 -6.08
N LEU A 528 -7.20 3.99 -6.61
CA LEU A 528 -8.25 4.89 -7.10
C LEU A 528 -9.15 4.21 -8.15
N GLY A 529 -8.55 3.57 -9.14
CA GLY A 529 -9.28 2.84 -10.19
C GLY A 529 -10.08 1.65 -9.63
N GLN A 530 -9.55 0.94 -8.64
CA GLN A 530 -10.21 -0.20 -7.98
C GLN A 530 -11.39 0.25 -7.11
N GLN A 531 -11.23 1.32 -6.34
CA GLN A 531 -12.29 1.91 -5.51
C GLN A 531 -13.38 2.54 -6.37
N ALA A 532 -13.01 3.41 -7.31
CA ALA A 532 -13.94 4.02 -8.27
C ALA A 532 -14.67 2.96 -9.13
N GLY A 533 -13.99 1.86 -9.43
CA GLY A 533 -14.54 0.71 -10.15
C GLY A 533 -15.63 -0.06 -9.39
N ARG A 534 -15.92 0.26 -8.14
CA ARG A 534 -17.04 -0.30 -7.38
C ARG A 534 -18.39 0.31 -7.80
N ALA A 535 -18.42 1.55 -8.31
CA ALA A 535 -19.60 2.16 -8.90
C ALA A 535 -19.78 1.73 -10.36
N GLY A 536 -21.03 1.60 -10.81
CA GLY A 536 -21.38 1.37 -12.21
C GLY A 536 -20.99 -0.02 -12.74
N ARG A 537 -20.94 -1.06 -11.92
CA ARG A 537 -20.77 -2.45 -12.39
C ARG A 537 -21.99 -2.93 -13.18
N ALA A 538 -21.77 -3.88 -14.07
CA ALA A 538 -22.79 -4.47 -14.96
C ALA A 538 -23.38 -3.49 -16.01
N GLY A 539 -22.60 -2.49 -16.45
CA GLY A 539 -22.99 -1.60 -17.55
C GLY A 539 -23.88 -0.41 -17.14
N THR A 540 -24.09 -0.22 -15.82
CA THR A 540 -24.78 0.98 -15.32
C THR A 540 -23.81 2.17 -15.25
N ARG A 541 -24.33 3.41 -15.23
CA ARG A 541 -23.53 4.62 -14.98
C ARG A 541 -23.05 4.63 -13.56
N GLY A 542 -21.77 4.93 -13.34
CA GLY A 542 -21.15 5.02 -12.02
C GLY A 542 -20.56 6.39 -11.77
N LEU A 543 -20.76 6.92 -10.53
CA LEU A 543 -20.14 8.13 -10.03
C LEU A 543 -19.07 7.79 -9.02
N ALA A 544 -17.85 8.34 -9.17
CA ALA A 544 -16.84 8.34 -8.14
C ALA A 544 -16.47 9.78 -7.78
N VAL A 545 -16.20 10.05 -6.49
CA VAL A 545 -15.79 11.38 -6.01
C VAL A 545 -14.52 11.22 -5.19
N LEU A 546 -13.42 11.79 -5.64
CA LEU A 546 -12.20 11.92 -4.87
C LEU A 546 -12.26 13.23 -4.07
N ILE A 547 -12.30 13.14 -2.77
CA ILE A 547 -12.40 14.25 -1.83
C ILE A 547 -11.00 14.49 -1.24
N ALA A 548 -10.38 15.61 -1.55
CA ALA A 548 -9.02 15.92 -1.09
C ALA A 548 -8.93 16.03 0.43
N SER A 549 -7.95 15.37 1.02
CA SER A 549 -7.51 15.65 2.38
C SER A 549 -6.58 16.88 2.40
N ASP A 550 -6.40 17.45 3.58
CA ASP A 550 -5.54 18.63 3.75
C ASP A 550 -4.06 18.21 3.82
N ASN A 551 -3.48 17.91 2.66
CA ASN A 551 -2.07 17.56 2.48
C ASN A 551 -1.56 17.94 1.07
N PRO A 552 -0.23 18.03 0.83
CA PRO A 552 0.33 18.50 -0.43
C PRO A 552 -0.11 17.67 -1.65
N LEU A 553 -0.08 16.35 -1.55
CA LEU A 553 -0.39 15.46 -2.67
C LEU A 553 -1.86 15.56 -3.10
N ASP A 554 -2.79 15.50 -2.16
CA ASP A 554 -4.22 15.60 -2.44
C ASP A 554 -4.56 16.98 -3.04
N ALA A 555 -3.98 18.05 -2.48
CA ALA A 555 -4.14 19.41 -2.99
C ALA A 555 -3.61 19.54 -4.43
N TYR A 556 -2.45 18.97 -4.72
CA TYR A 556 -1.90 18.92 -6.08
C TYR A 556 -2.83 18.17 -7.04
N LEU A 557 -3.22 16.94 -6.68
CA LEU A 557 -4.00 16.06 -7.56
C LEU A 557 -5.36 16.63 -7.96
N VAL A 558 -6.07 17.32 -7.06
CA VAL A 558 -7.37 17.88 -7.41
C VAL A 558 -7.27 19.08 -8.36
N HIS A 559 -6.13 19.80 -8.36
CA HIS A 559 -5.86 20.93 -9.26
C HIS A 559 -5.10 20.51 -10.54
N HIS A 560 -4.55 19.29 -10.58
CA HIS A 560 -3.84 18.70 -11.72
C HIS A 560 -4.51 17.40 -12.18
N PRO A 561 -5.69 17.48 -12.84
CA PRO A 561 -6.43 16.30 -13.27
C PRO A 561 -5.60 15.36 -14.14
N GLU A 562 -4.72 15.90 -14.99
CA GLU A 562 -3.79 15.14 -15.83
C GLU A 562 -2.91 14.19 -15.01
N ALA A 563 -2.50 14.59 -13.80
CA ALA A 563 -1.73 13.74 -12.91
C ALA A 563 -2.56 12.60 -12.32
N VAL A 564 -3.87 12.81 -12.09
CA VAL A 564 -4.78 11.76 -11.61
C VAL A 564 -4.97 10.68 -12.67
N PHE A 565 -5.06 11.07 -13.94
CA PHE A 565 -5.34 10.18 -15.08
C PHE A 565 -4.06 9.72 -15.81
N ALA A 566 -2.89 10.09 -15.32
CA ALA A 566 -1.60 9.62 -15.85
C ALA A 566 -1.44 8.09 -15.70
N ALA A 567 -0.38 7.54 -16.31
CA ALA A 567 -0.02 6.14 -16.11
C ALA A 567 0.18 5.83 -14.61
N PRO A 568 -0.13 4.60 -14.16
CA PRO A 568 0.11 4.21 -12.78
C PRO A 568 1.56 4.44 -12.34
N GLU A 569 1.76 4.63 -11.05
CA GLU A 569 3.07 4.76 -10.44
C GLU A 569 3.88 3.46 -10.60
N ALA A 570 5.21 3.59 -10.69
CA ALA A 570 6.09 2.43 -10.73
C ALA A 570 5.99 1.62 -9.42
N THR A 571 5.82 0.30 -9.55
CA THR A 571 5.89 -0.62 -8.41
C THR A 571 7.35 -0.79 -8.00
N VAL A 572 7.71 -0.27 -6.84
CA VAL A 572 9.09 -0.26 -6.34
C VAL A 572 9.25 -1.28 -5.21
N PHE A 573 10.29 -2.10 -5.29
CA PHE A 573 10.77 -2.98 -4.22
C PHE A 573 12.20 -3.47 -4.56
N ASP A 574 13.03 -3.69 -3.55
CA ASP A 574 14.42 -4.13 -3.71
C ASP A 574 14.70 -5.50 -3.07
N PRO A 575 14.70 -6.60 -3.84
CA PRO A 575 15.07 -7.92 -3.33
C PRO A 575 16.58 -8.07 -3.01
N ALA A 576 17.41 -7.13 -3.44
CA ALA A 576 18.85 -7.13 -3.18
C ALA A 576 19.22 -6.45 -1.85
N ASN A 577 18.24 -5.78 -1.19
CA ASN A 577 18.45 -5.20 0.12
C ASN A 577 19.03 -6.25 1.09
N PRO A 578 20.26 -6.06 1.63
CA PRO A 578 20.94 -7.07 2.44
C PRO A 578 20.19 -7.41 3.74
N TYR A 579 19.42 -6.46 4.32
CA TYR A 579 18.62 -6.68 5.52
C TYR A 579 17.44 -7.61 5.26
N VAL A 580 16.89 -7.59 4.03
CA VAL A 580 15.84 -8.50 3.58
C VAL A 580 16.43 -9.81 3.08
N LEU A 581 17.52 -9.75 2.30
CA LEU A 581 18.10 -10.90 1.61
C LEU A 581 18.78 -11.88 2.59
N ALA A 582 19.53 -11.38 3.58
CA ALA A 582 20.31 -12.23 4.48
C ALA A 582 19.46 -13.23 5.28
N PRO A 583 18.33 -12.87 5.92
CA PRO A 583 17.41 -13.81 6.55
C PRO A 583 16.87 -14.87 5.57
N HIS A 584 16.54 -14.46 4.32
CA HIS A 584 16.06 -15.40 3.31
C HIS A 584 17.14 -16.37 2.83
N LEU A 585 18.42 -15.96 2.78
CA LEU A 585 19.53 -16.86 2.50
C LEU A 585 19.71 -17.88 3.62
N CYS A 586 19.58 -17.46 4.88
CA CYS A 586 19.60 -18.38 6.03
C CYS A 586 18.45 -19.40 5.96
N ALA A 587 17.24 -18.95 5.64
CA ALA A 587 16.09 -19.81 5.45
C ALA A 587 16.29 -20.76 4.26
N ALA A 588 16.80 -20.27 3.13
CA ALA A 588 17.12 -21.09 1.96
C ALA A 588 18.19 -22.16 2.26
N ALA A 589 19.20 -21.82 3.08
CA ALA A 589 20.25 -22.76 3.50
C ALA A 589 19.72 -23.87 4.43
N SER A 590 18.68 -23.60 5.21
CA SER A 590 17.99 -24.60 6.06
C SER A 590 17.11 -25.55 5.24
N GLU A 591 16.50 -25.05 4.19
CA GLU A 591 15.65 -25.85 3.30
C GLU A 591 16.45 -26.79 2.43
N ALA A 592 17.57 -26.33 1.91
CA ALA A 592 18.57 -27.14 1.19
C ALA A 592 19.88 -26.35 1.10
N PRO A 593 21.06 -27.00 1.11
CA PRO A 593 22.35 -26.30 1.09
C PRO A 593 22.42 -25.28 -0.05
N LEU A 594 22.85 -24.04 0.23
CA LEU A 594 23.10 -23.05 -0.80
C LEU A 594 24.38 -23.39 -1.58
N ARG A 595 24.35 -23.23 -2.89
CA ARG A 595 25.49 -23.49 -3.80
C ARG A 595 25.83 -22.22 -4.57
N THR A 596 27.00 -22.15 -5.11
CA THR A 596 27.42 -21.06 -6.00
C THR A 596 26.47 -20.88 -7.19
N SER A 597 25.89 -21.98 -7.71
CA SER A 597 24.88 -21.94 -8.78
C SER A 597 23.58 -21.29 -8.39
N ASP A 598 23.31 -21.10 -7.11
CA ASP A 598 22.08 -20.47 -6.60
C ASP A 598 22.22 -18.93 -6.52
N LEU A 599 23.46 -18.38 -6.58
CA LEU A 599 23.72 -16.95 -6.37
C LEU A 599 22.95 -16.04 -7.33
N ALA A 600 23.00 -16.37 -8.63
CA ALA A 600 22.32 -15.58 -9.65
C ALA A 600 20.80 -15.50 -9.40
N LEU A 601 20.16 -16.58 -8.91
CA LEU A 601 18.74 -16.57 -8.59
C LEU A 601 18.38 -15.58 -7.47
N PHE A 602 19.33 -15.33 -6.55
CA PHE A 602 19.17 -14.35 -5.47
C PHE A 602 19.69 -12.95 -5.83
N GLY A 603 20.15 -12.75 -7.09
CA GLY A 603 20.70 -11.47 -7.54
C GLY A 603 22.12 -11.19 -7.02
N LEU A 604 22.83 -12.21 -6.57
CA LEU A 604 24.20 -12.08 -6.06
C LEU A 604 25.22 -12.34 -7.17
N SER A 605 26.15 -11.42 -7.35
CA SER A 605 27.29 -11.54 -8.28
C SER A 605 28.40 -12.45 -7.73
N ASP A 606 28.53 -12.50 -6.40
CA ASP A 606 29.57 -13.26 -5.69
C ASP A 606 29.07 -13.84 -4.37
N ASP A 607 29.95 -14.49 -3.62
CA ASP A 607 29.64 -15.13 -2.33
C ASP A 607 29.96 -14.26 -1.10
N ALA A 608 30.19 -12.95 -1.28
CA ALA A 608 30.62 -12.06 -0.19
C ALA A 608 29.63 -12.06 0.99
N LEU A 609 28.32 -11.90 0.72
CA LEU A 609 27.28 -11.93 1.74
C LEU A 609 27.20 -13.31 2.45
N LEU A 610 27.40 -14.41 1.72
CA LEU A 610 27.42 -15.75 2.33
C LEU A 610 28.65 -15.93 3.24
N ARG A 611 29.80 -15.38 2.87
CA ARG A 611 31.01 -15.39 3.71
C ARG A 611 30.83 -14.52 4.96
N GLU A 612 30.15 -13.39 4.84
CA GLU A 612 29.81 -12.56 5.99
C GLU A 612 28.89 -13.30 6.97
N LEU A 613 27.84 -13.96 6.47
CA LEU A 613 26.93 -14.78 7.28
C LEU A 613 27.67 -15.99 7.92
N GLU A 614 28.66 -16.54 7.23
CA GLU A 614 29.56 -17.57 7.80
C GLU A 614 30.42 -17.00 8.93
N GLY A 615 31.03 -15.83 8.73
CA GLY A 615 31.83 -15.14 9.73
C GLY A 615 31.04 -14.77 10.98
N ARG A 616 29.76 -14.42 10.83
CA ARG A 616 28.82 -14.18 11.95
C ARG A 616 28.27 -15.47 12.57
N GLY A 617 28.65 -16.65 12.05
CA GLY A 617 28.22 -17.96 12.54
C GLY A 617 26.80 -18.35 12.20
N ALA A 618 26.08 -17.61 11.34
CA ALA A 618 24.74 -17.96 10.89
C ALA A 618 24.77 -19.13 9.90
N LEU A 619 25.74 -19.17 9.01
CA LEU A 619 25.95 -20.24 8.05
C LEU A 619 27.22 -21.05 8.36
N ARG A 620 27.25 -22.27 7.90
CA ARG A 620 28.42 -23.17 7.94
C ARG A 620 28.74 -23.68 6.54
N ARG A 621 29.94 -23.39 6.05
CA ARG A 621 30.43 -23.91 4.75
C ARG A 621 30.84 -25.39 4.87
N ARG A 622 30.42 -26.19 3.90
CA ARG A 622 30.82 -27.58 3.70
C ARG A 622 31.12 -27.81 2.19
N PRO A 623 31.74 -28.92 1.80
CA PRO A 623 32.05 -29.16 0.39
C PRO A 623 30.82 -29.08 -0.55
N THR A 624 29.62 -29.36 -0.05
CA THR A 624 28.37 -29.37 -0.84
C THR A 624 27.62 -28.05 -0.84
N GLY A 625 28.14 -27.03 -0.14
CA GLY A 625 27.53 -25.70 -0.06
C GLY A 625 27.49 -25.14 1.35
N TRP A 626 26.74 -24.04 1.54
CA TRP A 626 26.47 -23.40 2.84
C TRP A 626 25.18 -23.94 3.44
N PHE A 627 25.25 -24.26 4.75
CA PHE A 627 24.16 -24.81 5.56
C PHE A 627 23.81 -23.83 6.67
N TRP A 628 22.55 -23.80 7.05
CA TRP A 628 22.13 -23.15 8.29
C TRP A 628 22.85 -23.75 9.51
N ASN A 629 23.24 -22.90 10.45
CA ASN A 629 23.88 -23.35 11.68
C ASN A 629 22.82 -23.80 12.70
N VAL A 630 22.53 -25.09 12.72
CA VAL A 630 21.51 -25.70 13.60
C VAL A 630 21.77 -25.55 15.12
N ASN A 631 22.95 -25.01 15.51
CA ASN A 631 23.23 -24.74 16.91
C ASN A 631 22.70 -23.38 17.37
N LEU A 632 22.23 -22.54 16.44
CA LEU A 632 21.56 -21.29 16.77
C LEU A 632 20.15 -21.58 17.27
N PRO A 633 19.66 -20.84 18.28
CA PRO A 633 18.26 -20.98 18.73
C PRO A 633 17.27 -20.51 17.66
N GLY A 634 16.10 -21.13 17.62
CA GLY A 634 15.03 -20.74 16.72
C GLY A 634 15.19 -21.26 15.29
N ARG A 635 14.25 -20.92 14.43
CA ARG A 635 14.26 -21.26 13.01
C ARG A 635 14.74 -20.06 12.20
N PRO A 636 15.47 -20.27 11.10
CA PRO A 636 15.91 -19.14 10.26
C PRO A 636 14.74 -18.39 9.59
N GLN A 637 13.55 -18.98 9.50
CA GLN A 637 12.35 -18.30 9.03
C GLN A 637 11.82 -17.26 10.02
N ASP A 638 12.15 -17.42 11.31
CA ASP A 638 11.73 -16.48 12.37
C ASP A 638 12.66 -15.24 12.48
N LEU A 639 13.73 -15.20 11.65
CA LEU A 639 14.66 -14.06 11.59
C LEU A 639 14.05 -12.83 10.90
N THR A 640 12.93 -12.97 10.20
CA THR A 640 12.27 -11.86 9.52
C THR A 640 10.76 -12.04 9.48
N SER A 641 10.03 -10.92 9.50
CA SER A 641 8.60 -10.85 9.20
C SER A 641 8.40 -10.34 7.77
N LEU A 642 7.50 -10.98 7.00
CA LEU A 642 7.24 -10.53 5.62
C LEU A 642 6.56 -9.15 5.55
N ARG A 643 5.98 -8.68 6.65
CA ARG A 643 5.18 -7.45 6.71
C ARG A 643 5.88 -6.27 7.35
N GLY A 644 7.16 -6.42 7.67
CA GLY A 644 8.04 -5.42 8.25
C GLY A 644 8.84 -5.97 9.44
N ASP A 645 10.09 -5.55 9.55
CA ASP A 645 11.02 -5.93 10.62
C ASP A 645 11.13 -4.80 11.66
N GLY A 646 10.05 -4.05 11.89
CA GLY A 646 9.98 -3.07 12.97
C GLY A 646 10.11 -3.73 14.35
N PRO A 647 10.47 -2.97 15.40
CA PRO A 647 10.42 -3.46 16.78
C PRO A 647 9.06 -4.09 17.07
N PRO A 648 8.99 -5.11 17.94
CA PRO A 648 7.73 -5.75 18.30
C PRO A 648 6.71 -4.73 18.84
N GLU A 649 5.42 -4.96 18.56
CA GLU A 649 4.36 -4.13 19.13
C GLU A 649 4.46 -4.09 20.65
N VAL A 650 4.36 -2.90 21.23
CA VAL A 650 4.36 -2.68 22.69
C VAL A 650 2.91 -2.75 23.19
N PRO A 651 2.55 -3.74 24.03
CA PRO A 651 1.23 -3.82 24.67
C PRO A 651 1.05 -2.65 25.66
N VAL A 652 -0.12 -2.03 25.59
CA VAL A 652 -0.56 -0.99 26.52
C VAL A 652 -1.42 -1.63 27.59
N VAL A 653 -0.97 -1.57 28.83
CA VAL A 653 -1.58 -2.27 29.96
C VAL A 653 -2.11 -1.26 30.98
N GLU A 654 -3.37 -1.38 31.37
CA GLU A 654 -3.94 -0.55 32.41
C GLU A 654 -3.38 -0.98 33.78
N ALA A 655 -2.65 -0.08 34.45
CA ALA A 655 -1.90 -0.37 35.68
C ALA A 655 -2.80 -0.86 36.83
N ASP A 656 -4.05 -0.38 36.91
CA ASP A 656 -4.97 -0.72 37.99
C ASP A 656 -5.57 -2.12 37.86
N THR A 657 -5.72 -2.62 36.61
CA THR A 657 -6.43 -3.88 36.32
C THR A 657 -5.51 -4.97 35.78
N GLY A 658 -4.32 -4.62 35.26
CA GLY A 658 -3.43 -5.53 34.53
C GLY A 658 -3.96 -5.98 33.16
N VAL A 659 -5.01 -5.33 32.64
CA VAL A 659 -5.63 -5.68 31.37
C VAL A 659 -4.88 -5.00 30.23
N VAL A 660 -4.54 -5.76 29.18
CA VAL A 660 -4.03 -5.20 27.92
C VAL A 660 -5.19 -4.52 27.20
N ILE A 661 -5.15 -3.20 27.09
CA ILE A 661 -6.19 -2.39 26.44
C ILE A 661 -5.93 -2.20 24.94
N GLY A 662 -4.67 -2.36 24.49
CA GLY A 662 -4.30 -2.20 23.08
C GLY A 662 -2.80 -2.46 22.88
N THR A 663 -2.33 -2.26 21.66
CA THR A 663 -0.91 -2.31 21.30
C THR A 663 -0.52 -1.06 20.51
N VAL A 664 0.75 -0.68 20.60
CA VAL A 664 1.37 0.41 19.84
C VAL A 664 2.53 -0.17 19.05
N ASP A 665 2.71 0.28 17.82
CA ASP A 665 3.86 -0.06 16.99
C ASP A 665 5.15 0.27 17.74
N GLY A 666 6.10 -0.69 17.82
CA GLY A 666 7.33 -0.50 18.57
C GLY A 666 8.19 0.68 18.08
N ALA A 667 8.16 0.96 16.76
CA ALA A 667 8.89 2.11 16.21
C ALA A 667 8.27 3.46 16.60
N ALA A 668 6.98 3.47 16.97
CA ALA A 668 6.26 4.66 17.40
C ALA A 668 6.11 4.75 18.94
N ALA A 669 6.54 3.72 19.68
CA ALA A 669 6.30 3.63 21.12
C ALA A 669 6.89 4.82 21.88
N ASP A 670 8.15 5.16 21.64
CA ASP A 670 8.86 6.27 22.29
C ASP A 670 8.18 7.64 22.07
N SER A 671 7.53 7.82 20.94
CA SER A 671 6.82 9.06 20.63
C SER A 671 5.36 9.08 21.10
N THR A 672 4.74 7.90 21.29
CA THR A 672 3.30 7.76 21.52
C THR A 672 2.97 7.43 22.97
N VAL A 673 3.77 6.53 23.59
CA VAL A 673 3.51 6.00 24.95
C VAL A 673 4.70 6.18 25.90
N HIS A 674 5.51 7.23 25.68
CA HIS A 674 6.56 7.64 26.64
C HIS A 674 5.95 7.99 28.00
N GLU A 675 6.76 8.00 29.05
CA GLU A 675 6.33 8.42 30.39
C GLU A 675 5.71 9.84 30.36
N GLY A 676 4.54 9.97 30.95
CA GLY A 676 3.76 11.22 31.00
C GLY A 676 2.95 11.53 29.75
N ALA A 677 2.99 10.69 28.70
CA ALA A 677 2.17 10.85 27.50
C ALA A 677 0.68 10.71 27.80
N VAL A 678 -0.15 11.45 27.07
CA VAL A 678 -1.60 11.29 27.07
C VAL A 678 -1.98 10.35 25.94
N TYR A 679 -2.43 9.15 26.32
CA TYR A 679 -2.89 8.12 25.39
C TYR A 679 -4.41 8.02 25.40
N VAL A 680 -5.03 8.02 24.21
CA VAL A 680 -6.49 7.92 24.05
C VAL A 680 -6.84 6.57 23.43
N HIS A 681 -7.65 5.76 24.11
CA HIS A 681 -8.12 4.48 23.62
C HIS A 681 -9.64 4.35 23.76
N GLN A 682 -10.36 4.12 22.66
CA GLN A 682 -11.83 4.00 22.62
C GLN A 682 -12.57 5.14 23.34
N GLY A 683 -12.09 6.38 23.15
CA GLY A 683 -12.67 7.58 23.78
C GLY A 683 -12.35 7.78 25.26
N ARG A 684 -11.58 6.87 25.86
CA ARG A 684 -11.10 6.99 27.24
C ARG A 684 -9.67 7.58 27.24
N VAL A 685 -9.41 8.45 28.18
CA VAL A 685 -8.12 9.13 28.32
C VAL A 685 -7.26 8.41 29.36
N TYR A 686 -6.03 8.12 29.00
CA TYR A 686 -5.04 7.50 29.88
C TYR A 686 -3.78 8.39 29.93
N VAL A 687 -3.06 8.33 31.02
CA VAL A 687 -1.70 8.90 31.14
C VAL A 687 -0.74 7.74 31.32
N VAL A 688 0.34 7.72 30.55
CA VAL A 688 1.39 6.72 30.62
C VAL A 688 2.19 6.97 31.90
N GLU A 689 2.33 5.96 32.74
CA GLU A 689 3.11 6.01 33.97
C GLU A 689 4.55 5.53 33.76
N GLU A 690 4.71 4.53 32.89
CA GLU A 690 6.02 3.93 32.59
C GLU A 690 5.98 3.30 31.20
N LEU A 691 7.06 3.45 30.45
CA LEU A 691 7.37 2.68 29.25
C LEU A 691 8.59 1.82 29.56
N ALA A 692 8.36 0.51 29.72
CA ALA A 692 9.44 -0.49 29.83
C ALA A 692 9.73 -1.11 28.46
N ASP A 693 10.77 -1.96 28.35
CA ASP A 693 11.24 -2.54 27.07
C ASP A 693 10.14 -3.24 26.25
N ASP A 694 9.16 -3.83 26.92
CA ASP A 694 8.14 -4.69 26.33
C ASP A 694 6.70 -4.31 26.70
N VAL A 695 6.46 -3.22 27.49
CA VAL A 695 5.12 -2.85 27.93
C VAL A 695 5.02 -1.36 28.29
N ALA A 696 3.90 -0.73 27.93
CA ALA A 696 3.54 0.61 28.39
C ALA A 696 2.44 0.50 29.47
N LEU A 697 2.75 0.95 30.67
CA LEU A 697 1.78 1.00 31.78
C LEU A 697 1.02 2.33 31.76
N VAL A 698 -0.31 2.24 31.72
CA VAL A 698 -1.18 3.43 31.63
C VAL A 698 -2.21 3.46 32.73
N ARG A 699 -2.58 4.67 33.17
CA ARG A 699 -3.64 4.87 34.17
C ARG A 699 -4.77 5.71 33.59
N GLN A 700 -6.00 5.22 33.70
CA GLN A 700 -7.18 5.96 33.22
C GLN A 700 -7.35 7.26 34.02
N LYS A 701 -7.67 8.36 33.33
CA LYS A 701 -8.05 9.66 33.89
C LYS A 701 -9.42 10.06 33.34
N ALA A 702 -10.22 10.72 34.17
CA ALA A 702 -11.56 11.16 33.75
C ALA A 702 -11.47 12.22 32.63
N ALA A 703 -10.53 13.15 32.74
CA ALA A 703 -10.16 14.11 31.73
C ALA A 703 -8.79 14.72 32.08
N VAL A 704 -8.08 15.17 31.06
CA VAL A 704 -6.88 16.00 31.19
C VAL A 704 -7.07 17.25 30.33
N GLY A 705 -6.71 18.43 30.85
CA GLY A 705 -6.88 19.69 30.12
C GLY A 705 -5.76 19.97 29.11
N TYR A 706 -5.00 18.95 28.72
CA TYR A 706 -3.86 19.06 27.79
C TYR A 706 -3.70 17.79 26.98
N ARG A 707 -3.01 17.91 25.84
CA ARG A 707 -2.44 16.81 25.07
C ARG A 707 -0.92 16.84 25.17
N THR A 708 -0.27 15.72 24.87
CA THR A 708 1.18 15.63 24.82
C THR A 708 1.69 15.48 23.39
N ARG A 709 2.86 16.03 23.10
CA ARG A 709 3.56 15.89 21.85
C ARG A 709 5.03 15.64 22.10
N ALA A 710 5.56 14.52 21.61
CA ALA A 710 6.96 14.20 21.69
C ALA A 710 7.82 15.17 20.88
N ARG A 711 9.06 15.39 21.34
CA ARG A 711 10.10 16.12 20.61
C ARG A 711 11.25 15.16 20.36
N SER A 712 11.69 15.09 19.12
CA SER A 712 12.80 14.24 18.71
C SER A 712 13.93 15.08 18.09
N ARG A 713 15.13 14.54 18.17
CA ARG A 713 16.31 15.03 17.46
C ARG A 713 16.74 13.93 16.49
N SER A 714 17.05 14.34 15.26
CA SER A 714 17.57 13.42 14.24
C SER A 714 18.88 13.95 13.66
N SER A 715 19.73 13.04 13.21
CA SER A 715 20.94 13.35 12.45
C SER A 715 21.15 12.31 11.36
N VAL A 716 21.80 12.70 10.27
CA VAL A 716 22.12 11.81 9.15
C VAL A 716 23.63 11.77 8.97
N ARG A 717 24.17 10.59 8.78
CA ARG A 717 25.58 10.35 8.45
C ARG A 717 25.66 9.62 7.12
N ILE A 718 26.34 10.21 6.12
CA ILE A 718 26.59 9.57 4.82
C ILE A 718 27.63 8.46 5.05
N ILE A 719 27.25 7.23 4.68
CA ILE A 719 28.09 6.04 4.78
C ILE A 719 28.82 5.80 3.43
N ALA A 720 28.06 5.84 2.34
CA ALA A 720 28.60 5.68 0.99
C ALA A 720 27.74 6.42 -0.03
N GLU A 721 28.34 7.24 -0.82
CA GLU A 721 27.74 7.83 -2.01
C GLU A 721 27.89 6.83 -3.15
N ARG A 722 26.75 6.37 -3.72
CA ARG A 722 26.72 5.38 -4.81
C ARG A 722 26.68 6.04 -6.16
N GLU A 723 25.91 7.11 -6.27
CA GLU A 723 25.74 7.88 -7.50
C GLU A 723 25.68 9.37 -7.16
N GLN A 724 26.33 10.19 -7.96
CA GLN A 724 26.29 11.65 -7.85
C GLN A 724 26.20 12.27 -9.26
N GLN A 725 25.33 13.24 -9.37
CA GLN A 725 25.23 14.13 -10.52
C GLN A 725 25.63 15.54 -10.08
N VAL A 726 26.49 16.17 -10.85
CA VAL A 726 26.83 17.58 -10.67
C VAL A 726 25.94 18.38 -11.61
N TRP A 727 25.05 19.18 -11.03
CA TRP A 727 24.14 20.04 -11.78
C TRP A 727 24.81 21.40 -12.02
N GLY A 728 24.60 21.98 -13.20
CA GLY A 728 25.23 23.25 -13.60
C GLY A 728 24.81 24.42 -12.70
N ARG A 729 25.45 25.56 -12.90
CA ARG A 729 24.96 26.82 -12.29
C ARG A 729 23.66 27.27 -12.97
N PRO A 730 22.71 27.83 -12.23
CA PRO A 730 21.55 28.49 -12.81
C PRO A 730 22.00 29.51 -13.87
N GLY A 731 21.48 29.41 -15.11
CA GLY A 731 21.79 30.32 -16.22
C GLY A 731 23.05 30.01 -17.06
N GLN A 732 23.77 28.91 -16.82
CA GLN A 732 24.83 28.44 -17.72
C GLN A 732 24.34 27.27 -18.57
N THR A 733 24.32 27.49 -19.92
CA THR A 733 24.08 26.38 -20.88
C THR A 733 25.25 25.40 -20.85
N THR A 734 24.95 24.10 -20.77
CA THR A 734 25.95 23.02 -20.79
C THR A 734 26.76 23.03 -22.10
N PRO A 735 28.04 22.58 -22.09
CA PRO A 735 28.87 22.54 -23.29
C PRO A 735 28.32 21.70 -24.44
N GLU A 736 27.35 20.83 -24.23
CA GLU A 736 26.76 19.96 -25.26
C GLU A 736 25.81 20.70 -26.23
N ASP A 737 25.33 21.89 -25.88
CA ASP A 737 24.46 22.70 -26.75
C ASP A 737 25.24 23.55 -27.83
N ARG A 738 26.55 23.46 -27.86
CA ARG A 738 27.33 24.09 -28.93
C ARG A 738 27.54 23.13 -30.09
N HIS A 739 26.65 23.18 -31.06
CA HIS A 739 26.92 22.68 -32.40
C HIS A 739 28.10 23.45 -32.96
N GLU A 740 29.29 22.84 -33.03
CA GLU A 740 30.40 23.36 -33.79
C GLU A 740 30.12 23.23 -35.30
N PRO A 741 30.28 24.28 -36.09
CA PRO A 741 30.34 24.14 -37.52
C PRO A 741 31.72 23.58 -37.91
N SER A 742 31.71 22.45 -38.58
CA SER A 742 32.83 21.75 -39.16
C SER A 742 33.73 22.64 -40.02
N GLY A 743 35.04 22.56 -39.76
CA GLY A 743 36.04 22.87 -40.78
C GLY A 743 37.14 23.84 -40.40
N ARG A 744 38.26 23.30 -39.91
CA ARG A 744 39.62 23.58 -40.35
C ARG A 744 40.65 22.92 -39.43
N GLU A 745 41.45 22.05 -40.00
CA GLU A 745 42.70 21.60 -39.40
C GLU A 745 43.69 22.75 -39.29
N PRO A 746 44.55 22.75 -38.27
CA PRO A 746 45.89 23.26 -38.43
C PRO A 746 46.96 22.26 -38.00
N GLU A 747 47.94 22.15 -38.84
CA GLU A 747 49.23 21.52 -38.63
C GLU A 747 50.12 22.19 -37.56
N GLY A 748 50.89 21.35 -36.86
CA GLY A 748 52.25 21.62 -36.42
C GLY A 748 52.55 21.74 -34.96
N PRO A 749 53.64 21.10 -34.45
CA PRO A 749 53.96 20.89 -33.06
C PRO A 749 54.77 22.03 -32.44
N ALA A 750 54.46 22.39 -31.21
CA ALA A 750 55.38 23.11 -30.34
C ALA A 750 55.44 22.52 -28.93
N SER A 751 56.57 21.94 -28.59
CA SER A 751 57.08 21.59 -27.30
C SER A 751 57.11 22.80 -26.35
N SER A 752 56.54 22.66 -25.16
CA SER A 752 57.02 23.37 -23.97
C SER A 752 56.59 22.67 -22.68
N ALA A 753 57.47 22.70 -21.70
CA ALA A 753 57.54 21.99 -20.44
C ALA A 753 56.36 22.22 -19.46
N PRO A 754 56.18 21.34 -18.41
CA PRO A 754 55.12 21.44 -17.43
C PRO A 754 55.38 22.60 -16.46
N GLY A 755 54.61 23.65 -16.56
CA GLY A 755 54.52 24.67 -15.54
C GLY A 755 53.26 24.35 -14.72
N ASP A 756 53.39 24.35 -13.39
CA ASP A 756 52.34 24.30 -12.42
C ASP A 756 51.25 25.35 -12.78
N ALA A 757 50.17 24.90 -13.38
CA ALA A 757 48.99 25.74 -13.51
C ALA A 757 48.32 25.76 -12.11
N PRO A 758 47.96 26.93 -11.56
CA PRO A 758 47.20 27.02 -10.36
C PRO A 758 45.86 26.31 -10.63
N GLU A 759 45.50 25.37 -9.75
CA GLU A 759 44.18 24.77 -9.71
C GLU A 759 43.16 25.92 -9.78
N SER A 760 42.42 26.01 -10.88
CA SER A 760 41.30 26.94 -10.98
C SER A 760 40.38 26.68 -9.83
N PRO A 761 39.90 27.69 -9.11
CA PRO A 761 38.96 27.47 -7.99
C PRO A 761 37.75 26.72 -8.56
N THR A 762 37.54 25.50 -8.05
CA THR A 762 36.37 24.70 -8.37
C THR A 762 35.15 25.54 -8.10
N THR A 763 34.42 25.91 -9.15
CA THR A 763 33.19 26.69 -9.03
C THR A 763 32.18 25.93 -8.21
N PRO A 764 31.61 26.48 -7.16
CA PRO A 764 30.62 25.76 -6.33
C PRO A 764 29.41 25.35 -7.18
N ALA A 765 29.16 24.06 -7.23
CA ALA A 765 28.11 23.46 -8.04
C ALA A 765 27.08 22.77 -7.14
N ILE A 766 25.81 22.76 -7.58
CA ILE A 766 24.74 21.96 -6.96
C ILE A 766 25.02 20.49 -7.21
N THR A 767 24.86 19.64 -6.20
CA THR A 767 24.98 18.18 -6.33
C THR A 767 23.66 17.50 -6.03
N TRP A 768 23.38 16.43 -6.78
CA TRP A 768 22.25 15.55 -6.63
C TRP A 768 22.77 14.13 -6.46
N SER A 769 22.60 13.56 -5.27
CA SER A 769 23.31 12.35 -4.87
C SER A 769 22.36 11.27 -4.36
N PHE A 770 22.77 10.02 -4.51
CA PHE A 770 22.08 8.84 -3.98
C PHE A 770 23.08 7.89 -3.32
N GLY A 771 22.70 7.31 -2.19
CA GLY A 771 23.57 6.35 -1.51
C GLY A 771 23.04 5.82 -0.19
N SER A 772 23.97 5.25 0.59
CA SER A 772 23.67 4.69 1.91
C SER A 772 23.95 5.71 2.99
N VAL A 773 23.01 5.85 3.91
CA VAL A 773 23.11 6.74 5.07
C VAL A 773 22.76 5.98 6.35
N GLU A 774 23.15 6.57 7.47
CA GLU A 774 22.73 6.16 8.81
C GLU A 774 21.98 7.32 9.44
N VAL A 775 20.72 7.09 9.75
CA VAL A 775 19.83 8.05 10.40
C VAL A 775 19.77 7.70 11.88
N THR A 776 20.21 8.61 12.74
CA THR A 776 20.08 8.47 14.19
C THR A 776 18.94 9.36 14.67
N SER A 777 17.99 8.82 15.42
CA SER A 777 16.86 9.56 16.00
C SER A 777 16.71 9.24 17.47
N GLN A 778 16.31 10.25 18.26
CA GLN A 778 16.10 10.12 19.70
C GLN A 778 14.94 11.01 20.12
N VAL A 779 14.02 10.48 20.93
CA VAL A 779 13.02 11.29 21.62
C VAL A 779 13.66 11.92 22.85
N THR A 780 13.82 13.25 22.83
CA THR A 780 14.56 14.00 23.88
C THR A 780 13.63 14.65 24.90
N GLY A 781 12.32 14.59 24.70
CA GLY A 781 11.34 15.17 25.60
C GLY A 781 9.95 15.28 24.99
N TYR A 782 9.05 15.93 25.71
CA TYR A 782 7.70 16.21 25.20
C TYR A 782 7.18 17.56 25.69
N GLN A 783 6.21 18.06 24.99
CA GLN A 783 5.45 19.28 25.34
C GLN A 783 4.04 18.90 25.79
N ARG A 784 3.53 19.60 26.81
CA ARG A 784 2.11 19.60 27.13
C ARG A 784 1.47 20.82 26.46
N MET A 785 0.42 20.58 25.72
CA MET A 785 -0.31 21.61 24.97
C MET A 785 -1.73 21.72 25.52
N ALA A 786 -2.17 22.94 25.85
CA ALA A 786 -3.50 23.17 26.41
C ALA A 786 -4.63 22.75 25.45
N LEU A 787 -5.74 22.26 25.97
CA LEU A 787 -6.96 22.03 25.22
C LEU A 787 -8.03 23.03 25.69
N PRO A 788 -8.75 23.73 24.77
CA PRO A 788 -8.72 23.63 23.31
C PRO A 788 -7.61 24.43 22.60
N GLY A 789 -6.95 25.36 23.16
CA GLY A 789 -6.13 26.39 22.48
C GLY A 789 -4.81 25.92 21.86
N GLY A 790 -4.32 24.72 22.14
CA GLY A 790 -3.05 24.20 21.56
C GLY A 790 -1.76 24.89 22.06
N GLU A 791 -1.86 25.82 22.98
CA GLU A 791 -0.69 26.54 23.54
C GLU A 791 0.20 25.61 24.36
N VAL A 792 1.55 25.80 24.24
CA VAL A 792 2.50 25.02 25.01
C VAL A 792 2.49 25.45 26.47
N VAL A 793 2.00 24.59 27.35
CA VAL A 793 1.89 24.84 28.80
C VAL A 793 3.20 24.55 29.52
N SER A 794 3.86 23.43 29.14
CA SER A 794 5.11 23.00 29.76
C SER A 794 5.92 22.10 28.81
N GLN A 795 7.24 22.03 29.07
CA GLN A 795 8.16 21.14 28.37
C GLN A 795 8.83 20.21 29.40
N HIS A 796 9.02 18.97 29.03
CA HIS A 796 9.58 17.93 29.87
C HIS A 796 10.70 17.23 29.08
N ALA A 797 11.85 17.02 29.70
CA ALA A 797 12.92 16.22 29.14
C ALA A 797 12.63 14.72 29.35
N LEU A 798 13.07 13.88 28.42
CA LEU A 798 13.06 12.42 28.49
C LEU A 798 14.48 11.92 28.18
N GLU A 799 14.86 10.82 28.82
CA GLU A 799 16.08 10.07 28.55
C GLU A 799 15.70 8.76 27.85
N MET A 800 15.47 8.83 26.53
CA MET A 800 15.14 7.69 25.71
C MET A 800 16.38 7.23 24.92
N ASP A 801 16.41 5.97 24.50
CA ASP A 801 17.49 5.41 23.70
C ASP A 801 17.59 6.04 22.31
N GLU A 802 18.80 6.03 21.73
CA GLU A 802 19.00 6.41 20.34
C GLU A 802 18.64 5.24 19.42
N HIS A 803 17.85 5.52 18.40
CA HIS A 803 17.54 4.58 17.34
C HIS A 803 18.37 4.87 16.11
N VAL A 804 19.08 3.86 15.61
CA VAL A 804 19.94 3.97 14.44
C VAL A 804 19.32 3.17 13.28
N LEU A 805 19.02 3.86 12.18
CA LEU A 805 18.47 3.28 10.97
C LEU A 805 19.50 3.38 9.83
N PRO A 806 20.21 2.31 9.47
CA PRO A 806 20.98 2.26 8.24
C PRO A 806 20.01 2.11 7.05
N THR A 807 20.02 3.08 6.11
CA THR A 807 19.04 3.11 5.01
C THR A 807 19.61 3.71 3.72
N ALA A 808 18.78 3.83 2.69
CA ALA A 808 19.09 4.53 1.45
C ALA A 808 18.49 5.94 1.48
N ALA A 809 19.20 6.91 0.91
CA ALA A 809 18.74 8.28 0.78
C ALA A 809 19.10 8.88 -0.58
N VAL A 810 18.25 9.78 -1.05
CA VAL A 810 18.58 10.80 -2.03
C VAL A 810 18.81 12.10 -1.28
N TRP A 811 19.84 12.87 -1.69
CA TRP A 811 20.08 14.18 -1.09
C TRP A 811 20.61 15.16 -2.13
N TRP A 812 20.36 16.42 -1.88
CA TRP A 812 20.90 17.50 -2.69
C TRP A 812 21.61 18.53 -1.81
N THR A 813 22.65 19.09 -2.37
CA THR A 813 23.49 20.08 -1.70
C THR A 813 23.54 21.33 -2.58
N ILE A 814 23.26 22.48 -1.98
CA ILE A 814 23.31 23.78 -2.65
C ILE A 814 24.40 24.60 -1.97
N PRO A 815 25.42 25.10 -2.70
CA PRO A 815 26.42 25.99 -2.12
C PRO A 815 25.79 27.25 -1.52
N GLN A 816 26.26 27.65 -0.36
CA GLN A 816 25.70 28.81 0.35
C GLN A 816 25.73 30.09 -0.50
N GLU A 817 26.79 30.28 -1.28
CA GLU A 817 26.95 31.44 -2.17
C GLU A 817 25.87 31.46 -3.28
N VAL A 818 25.38 30.30 -3.70
CA VAL A 818 24.28 30.18 -4.67
C VAL A 818 22.96 30.59 -4.03
N CYS A 819 22.72 30.19 -2.79
CA CYS A 819 21.55 30.60 -2.01
C CYS A 819 21.53 32.11 -1.77
N GLU A 820 22.66 32.69 -1.33
CA GLU A 820 22.83 34.14 -1.08
C GLU A 820 22.65 34.97 -2.37
N ALA A 821 23.18 34.49 -3.51
CA ALA A 821 23.00 35.16 -4.80
C ALA A 821 21.53 35.15 -5.27
N ALA A 822 20.73 34.23 -4.81
CA ALA A 822 19.28 34.13 -5.06
C ALA A 822 18.45 34.93 -4.02
N GLY A 823 19.10 35.61 -3.06
CA GLY A 823 18.44 36.43 -2.04
C GLY A 823 18.00 35.71 -0.77
N LEU A 824 18.52 34.50 -0.53
CA LEU A 824 18.30 33.77 0.72
C LEU A 824 19.40 34.09 1.72
N GLU A 825 19.08 34.80 2.78
CA GLU A 825 20.02 35.09 3.85
C GLU A 825 20.33 33.81 4.67
N PRO A 826 21.51 33.68 5.28
CA PRO A 826 21.87 32.52 6.12
C PRO A 826 20.85 32.23 7.24
N THR A 827 20.13 33.23 7.72
CA THR A 827 19.06 33.09 8.74
C THR A 827 17.79 32.48 8.20
N ASP A 828 17.52 32.56 6.89
CA ASP A 828 16.32 32.08 6.24
C ASP A 828 16.49 30.64 5.76
N LEU A 829 17.74 30.21 5.50
CA LEU A 829 18.05 28.87 4.99
C LEU A 829 17.45 27.71 5.77
N PRO A 830 17.48 27.67 7.12
CA PRO A 830 16.88 26.57 7.87
C PRO A 830 15.39 26.40 7.55
N GLY A 831 14.65 27.52 7.51
CA GLY A 831 13.21 27.50 7.21
C GLY A 831 12.90 27.14 5.77
N ALA A 832 13.67 27.65 4.82
CA ALA A 832 13.54 27.40 3.38
C ALA A 832 13.80 25.92 3.02
N LEU A 833 14.91 25.36 3.51
CA LEU A 833 15.27 23.97 3.31
C LEU A 833 14.27 23.01 3.97
N HIS A 834 13.81 23.32 5.18
CA HIS A 834 12.85 22.51 5.93
C HIS A 834 11.48 22.48 5.24
N ALA A 835 11.01 23.61 4.74
CA ALA A 835 9.77 23.67 3.98
C ALA A 835 9.87 22.93 2.62
N ALA A 836 11.02 23.02 1.94
CA ALA A 836 11.30 22.28 0.70
C ALA A 836 11.37 20.75 0.97
N GLU A 837 11.99 20.32 2.06
CA GLU A 837 12.02 18.91 2.51
C GLU A 837 10.61 18.36 2.69
N HIS A 838 9.78 19.03 3.50
CA HIS A 838 8.43 18.58 3.81
C HIS A 838 7.55 18.43 2.57
N ALA A 839 7.61 19.43 1.68
CA ALA A 839 6.86 19.39 0.42
C ALA A 839 7.36 18.25 -0.49
N SER A 840 8.68 18.05 -0.59
CA SER A 840 9.29 16.98 -1.38
C SER A 840 8.88 15.59 -0.87
N ILE A 841 8.92 15.34 0.44
CA ILE A 841 8.42 14.11 1.05
C ILE A 841 6.93 13.93 0.74
N GLY A 842 6.15 14.98 0.84
CA GLY A 842 4.72 14.97 0.53
C GLY A 842 4.39 14.59 -0.90
N MET A 843 5.27 14.92 -1.86
CA MET A 843 5.06 14.73 -3.29
C MET A 843 5.69 13.45 -3.87
N LEU A 844 6.63 12.78 -3.16
CA LEU A 844 7.27 11.55 -3.66
C LEU A 844 6.27 10.40 -3.95
N PRO A 845 5.15 10.23 -3.22
CA PRO A 845 4.13 9.22 -3.56
C PRO A 845 3.44 9.42 -4.91
N LEU A 846 3.58 10.57 -5.55
CA LEU A 846 3.14 10.80 -6.94
C LEU A 846 3.90 9.94 -7.96
N LEU A 847 5.16 9.60 -7.66
CA LEU A 847 6.14 8.98 -8.57
C LEU A 847 6.49 7.53 -8.20
N ALA A 848 6.29 7.16 -6.95
CA ALA A 848 6.59 5.83 -6.41
C ALA A 848 5.40 5.30 -5.59
N THR A 849 5.20 3.98 -5.60
CA THR A 849 4.13 3.34 -4.82
C THR A 849 4.48 3.26 -3.33
N CYS A 850 4.69 4.41 -2.69
CA CYS A 850 4.98 4.53 -1.26
C CYS A 850 3.86 5.28 -0.52
N ASP A 851 3.84 5.15 0.81
CA ASP A 851 3.12 6.05 1.69
C ASP A 851 4.10 7.10 2.25
N ARG A 852 3.62 8.29 2.60
CA ARG A 852 4.44 9.32 3.26
C ARG A 852 5.10 8.82 4.57
N TRP A 853 4.57 7.74 5.16
CA TRP A 853 5.12 7.12 6.36
C TRP A 853 6.30 6.20 6.07
N ASP A 854 6.46 5.75 4.83
CA ASP A 854 7.59 4.94 4.38
C ASP A 854 8.86 5.78 4.13
N ILE A 855 8.76 7.11 4.25
CA ILE A 855 9.81 8.07 3.89
C ILE A 855 10.05 9.02 5.05
N GLY A 856 11.31 9.32 5.33
CA GLY A 856 11.74 10.36 6.26
C GLY A 856 12.60 11.41 5.57
N GLY A 857 12.96 12.47 6.30
CA GLY A 857 13.90 13.46 5.80
C GLY A 857 14.61 14.21 6.89
N LEU A 858 15.62 14.95 6.48
CA LEU A 858 16.39 15.89 7.31
C LEU A 858 16.91 17.02 6.43
N SER A 859 16.74 18.24 6.87
CA SER A 859 17.35 19.42 6.26
C SER A 859 18.27 20.12 7.23
N THR A 860 19.35 20.68 6.72
CA THR A 860 20.33 21.44 7.53
C THR A 860 21.00 22.52 6.70
N ALA A 861 21.17 23.70 7.29
CA ALA A 861 21.90 24.79 6.67
C ALA A 861 23.41 24.52 6.52
N MET A 862 23.96 23.59 7.29
CA MET A 862 25.36 23.18 7.23
C MET A 862 25.52 21.72 7.67
N HIS A 863 25.65 20.83 6.71
CA HIS A 863 25.90 19.42 7.02
C HIS A 863 27.37 19.13 7.23
N PRO A 864 27.77 18.40 8.29
CA PRO A 864 29.20 18.23 8.62
C PRO A 864 30.05 17.55 7.54
N GLN A 865 29.47 16.64 6.75
CA GLN A 865 30.22 15.89 5.73
C GLN A 865 30.21 16.59 4.36
N THR A 866 29.14 17.32 4.00
CA THR A 866 29.06 18.04 2.72
C THR A 866 29.62 19.47 2.83
N GLY A 867 29.69 20.03 4.04
CA GLY A 867 30.15 21.40 4.29
C GLY A 867 29.22 22.49 3.74
N ALA A 868 27.97 22.17 3.42
CA ALA A 868 27.02 23.05 2.74
C ALA A 868 25.56 22.76 3.14
N PRO A 869 24.62 23.66 2.81
CA PRO A 869 23.17 23.43 2.91
C PRO A 869 22.76 22.15 2.20
N THR A 870 22.13 21.23 2.94
CA THR A 870 21.80 19.89 2.44
C THR A 870 20.41 19.48 2.89
N VAL A 871 19.67 18.84 1.98
CA VAL A 871 18.39 18.16 2.29
C VAL A 871 18.51 16.70 1.94
N PHE A 872 18.14 15.85 2.87
CA PHE A 872 18.05 14.39 2.71
C PHE A 872 16.59 13.96 2.67
N VAL A 873 16.27 13.04 1.77
CA VAL A 873 15.02 12.27 1.78
C VAL A 873 15.40 10.80 1.75
N HIS A 874 14.99 10.05 2.77
CA HIS A 874 15.44 8.67 2.98
C HIS A 874 14.28 7.70 3.14
N ASP A 875 14.52 6.45 2.82
CA ASP A 875 13.58 5.37 3.09
C ASP A 875 13.45 5.13 4.60
N GLY A 876 12.23 4.83 5.07
CA GLY A 876 11.92 4.53 6.47
C GLY A 876 12.25 3.10 6.90
N HIS A 877 12.98 2.33 6.07
CA HIS A 877 13.25 0.92 6.29
C HIS A 877 14.75 0.62 6.22
N ALA A 878 15.20 -0.34 7.03
CA ALA A 878 16.60 -0.76 7.03
C ALA A 878 17.06 -1.23 5.64
N GLY A 879 18.20 -0.70 5.16
CA GLY A 879 18.74 -0.96 3.84
C GLY A 879 18.01 -0.28 2.67
N GLY A 880 16.85 0.36 2.93
CA GLY A 880 16.02 1.00 1.93
C GLY A 880 14.98 0.07 1.31
N ALA A 881 13.90 0.65 0.78
CA ALA A 881 12.84 -0.04 0.04
C ALA A 881 12.83 0.30 -1.46
N GLY A 882 13.74 1.22 -1.90
CA GLY A 882 13.91 1.68 -3.26
C GLY A 882 13.17 2.98 -3.60
N PHE A 883 12.51 3.61 -2.62
CA PHE A 883 11.78 4.86 -2.85
C PHE A 883 12.71 6.05 -3.06
N ALA A 884 13.77 6.16 -2.25
CA ALA A 884 14.81 7.17 -2.40
C ALA A 884 15.54 7.04 -3.75
N GLU A 885 15.82 5.81 -4.22
CA GLU A 885 16.39 5.57 -5.55
C GLU A 885 15.44 6.07 -6.64
N ARG A 886 14.14 5.80 -6.51
CA ARG A 886 13.14 6.29 -7.47
C ARG A 886 13.09 7.82 -7.47
N GLY A 887 13.16 8.47 -6.32
CA GLY A 887 13.28 9.92 -6.20
C GLY A 887 14.52 10.47 -6.90
N TYR A 888 15.67 9.80 -6.72
CA TYR A 888 16.91 10.15 -7.42
C TYR A 888 16.75 10.10 -8.94
N ARG A 889 16.15 9.04 -9.48
CA ARG A 889 15.92 8.86 -10.92
C ARG A 889 14.90 9.84 -11.52
N ALA A 890 13.89 10.22 -10.74
CA ALA A 890 12.82 11.11 -11.17
C ALA A 890 13.08 12.60 -10.84
N GLY A 891 14.27 12.94 -10.40
CA GLY A 891 14.65 14.21 -9.77
C GLY A 891 13.92 15.45 -10.27
N ARG A 892 13.99 15.75 -11.61
CA ARG A 892 13.34 16.94 -12.18
C ARG A 892 11.82 16.92 -12.04
N ASP A 893 11.17 15.81 -12.44
CA ASP A 893 9.70 15.70 -12.39
C ASP A 893 9.18 15.82 -10.96
N TRP A 894 9.94 15.27 -9.99
CA TRP A 894 9.64 15.38 -8.56
C TRP A 894 9.72 16.83 -8.07
N LEU A 895 10.79 17.54 -8.39
CA LEU A 895 10.99 18.92 -7.99
C LEU A 895 9.98 19.87 -8.65
N GLU A 896 9.61 19.62 -9.93
CA GLU A 896 8.57 20.41 -10.63
C GLU A 896 7.21 20.26 -9.95
N ALA A 897 6.79 19.04 -9.60
CA ALA A 897 5.54 18.80 -8.87
C ALA A 897 5.58 19.41 -7.46
N THR A 898 6.74 19.35 -6.79
CA THR A 898 6.94 19.94 -5.47
C THR A 898 6.83 21.48 -5.51
N LEU A 899 7.44 22.11 -6.49
CA LEU A 899 7.33 23.56 -6.66
C LEU A 899 5.89 23.97 -6.99
N ALA A 900 5.24 23.23 -7.88
CA ALA A 900 3.87 23.53 -8.31
C ALA A 900 2.88 23.53 -7.13
N VAL A 901 3.00 22.59 -6.17
CA VAL A 901 2.11 22.57 -5.00
C VAL A 901 2.37 23.75 -4.05
N ILE A 902 3.61 24.19 -3.90
CA ILE A 902 3.95 25.34 -3.05
C ILE A 902 3.40 26.62 -3.68
N GLU A 903 3.65 26.84 -4.98
CA GLU A 903 3.22 28.04 -5.71
C GLU A 903 1.70 28.10 -5.91
N GLY A 904 1.08 26.96 -6.16
CA GLY A 904 -0.38 26.83 -6.34
C GLY A 904 -1.19 27.05 -5.06
N CYS A 905 -0.54 27.00 -3.89
CA CYS A 905 -1.25 27.19 -2.61
C CYS A 905 -1.38 28.67 -2.25
N GLY A 906 -2.60 29.14 -2.03
CA GLY A 906 -2.90 30.56 -1.71
C GLY A 906 -2.58 31.00 -0.27
N CYS A 907 -2.08 30.13 0.62
CA CYS A 907 -1.71 30.51 1.98
C CYS A 907 -0.46 31.41 2.01
N ALA A 908 -0.35 32.29 3.02
CA ALA A 908 0.75 33.26 3.10
C ALA A 908 2.06 32.66 3.64
N SER A 909 2.01 31.85 4.69
CA SER A 909 3.20 31.42 5.46
C SER A 909 3.43 29.89 5.44
N GLY A 910 2.54 29.14 4.82
CA GLY A 910 2.59 27.68 4.79
C GLY A 910 1.43 27.04 5.55
N CYS A 911 0.85 25.98 5.01
CA CYS A 911 -0.29 25.25 5.58
C CYS A 911 -0.12 23.74 5.33
N PRO A 912 -1.00 22.90 5.91
CA PRO A 912 -0.94 21.45 5.67
C PRO A 912 -1.02 21.04 4.20
N SER A 913 -1.72 21.84 3.35
CA SER A 913 -1.83 21.59 1.91
C SER A 913 -0.54 21.89 1.10
N CYS A 914 0.53 22.41 1.71
CA CYS A 914 1.76 22.75 0.97
C CYS A 914 3.05 22.34 1.68
N VAL A 915 3.41 22.95 2.84
CA VAL A 915 4.74 22.74 3.45
C VAL A 915 4.69 22.22 4.88
N GLN A 916 3.53 22.17 5.54
CA GLN A 916 3.45 21.60 6.89
C GLN A 916 3.38 20.08 6.86
N SER A 917 4.09 19.43 7.79
CA SER A 917 4.11 17.97 7.95
C SER A 917 3.63 17.56 9.33
N PRO A 918 2.67 16.62 9.46
CA PRO A 918 2.27 16.10 10.77
C PRO A 918 3.36 15.23 11.42
N LYS A 919 4.38 14.80 10.64
CA LYS A 919 5.51 14.00 11.13
C LYS A 919 6.66 14.86 11.68
N CYS A 920 6.58 16.17 11.55
CA CYS A 920 7.69 17.04 11.92
C CYS A 920 7.97 17.01 13.43
N GLY A 921 9.19 16.59 13.82
CA GLY A 921 9.66 16.58 15.21
C GLY A 921 9.85 17.97 15.82
N ASN A 922 9.97 19.02 14.98
CA ASN A 922 10.21 20.42 15.35
C ASN A 922 8.94 21.29 15.33
N ASN A 923 7.73 20.69 15.31
CA ASN A 923 6.45 21.42 15.26
C ASN A 923 6.28 22.33 14.03
N ASN A 924 6.89 21.97 12.90
CA ASN A 924 6.91 22.80 11.70
C ASN A 924 7.58 24.18 11.92
N GLU A 925 8.61 24.27 12.78
CA GLU A 925 9.35 25.49 13.08
C GLU A 925 10.86 25.27 12.94
N PRO A 926 11.61 26.12 12.22
CA PRO A 926 11.08 27.18 11.33
C PRO A 926 10.61 26.62 9.99
N LEU A 927 9.61 27.24 9.36
CA LEU A 927 9.22 26.99 7.96
C LEU A 927 9.18 28.32 7.21
N ASP A 928 9.79 28.35 6.02
CA ASP A 928 9.70 29.46 5.07
C ASP A 928 9.21 28.96 3.71
N LYS A 929 7.93 29.18 3.42
CA LYS A 929 7.30 28.81 2.15
C LYS A 929 7.89 29.55 0.96
N ALA A 930 8.20 30.84 1.09
CA ALA A 930 8.73 31.64 0.02
C ALA A 930 10.16 31.22 -0.32
N GLY A 931 10.99 31.05 0.73
CA GLY A 931 12.35 30.54 0.59
C GLY A 931 12.40 29.14 -0.01
N ALA A 932 11.47 28.24 0.35
CA ALA A 932 11.38 26.90 -0.27
C ALA A 932 11.15 26.95 -1.78
N ALA A 933 10.29 27.86 -2.26
CA ALA A 933 10.08 28.06 -3.69
C ALA A 933 11.35 28.57 -4.40
N VAL A 934 12.14 29.42 -3.74
CA VAL A 934 13.46 29.86 -4.27
C VAL A 934 14.42 28.69 -4.36
N VAL A 935 14.57 27.88 -3.30
CA VAL A 935 15.42 26.69 -3.27
C VAL A 935 15.07 25.72 -4.42
N LEU A 936 13.78 25.42 -4.60
CA LEU A 936 13.33 24.49 -5.66
C LEU A 936 13.56 25.06 -7.06
N ARG A 937 13.38 26.37 -7.28
CA ARG A 937 13.70 27.00 -8.57
C ARG A 937 15.20 26.91 -8.88
N LEU A 938 16.09 27.18 -7.92
CA LEU A 938 17.53 27.03 -8.09
C LEU A 938 17.90 25.60 -8.52
N LEU A 939 17.31 24.60 -7.89
CA LEU A 939 17.51 23.21 -8.25
C LEU A 939 17.02 22.92 -9.69
N LEU A 940 15.83 23.38 -10.05
CA LEU A 940 15.24 23.16 -11.39
C LEU A 940 15.98 23.90 -12.51
N GLU A 941 16.53 25.08 -12.24
CA GLU A 941 17.35 25.82 -13.20
C GLU A 941 18.70 25.13 -13.45
N ALA A 942 19.23 24.44 -12.45
CA ALA A 942 20.47 23.68 -12.55
C ALA A 942 20.27 22.25 -13.06
N ALA A 943 19.07 21.68 -12.90
CA ALA A 943 18.76 20.30 -13.27
C ALA A 943 18.91 20.06 -14.79
N PRO A 944 19.50 18.93 -15.22
CA PRO A 944 19.57 18.57 -16.63
C PRO A 944 18.15 18.49 -17.22
N GLN A 945 17.99 18.98 -18.46
CA GLN A 945 16.72 18.81 -19.16
C GLN A 945 16.54 17.34 -19.49
N THR A 946 15.50 16.73 -18.99
CA THR A 946 15.12 15.38 -19.39
C THR A 946 14.82 15.40 -20.88
N PRO A 947 15.46 14.57 -21.73
CA PRO A 947 15.00 14.45 -23.10
C PRO A 947 13.55 14.03 -23.03
N SER A 948 12.66 14.83 -23.62
CA SER A 948 11.23 14.52 -23.71
C SER A 948 11.08 13.11 -24.25
N THR A 949 10.81 12.14 -23.38
CA THR A 949 10.29 10.84 -23.78
C THR A 949 8.84 11.09 -24.20
N ALA A 950 8.68 11.76 -25.33
CA ALA A 950 7.43 11.76 -26.05
C ALA A 950 7.10 10.30 -26.32
N ASP A 951 6.02 9.88 -25.69
CA ASP A 951 5.36 8.59 -25.79
C ASP A 951 5.37 8.09 -27.26
N PRO A 952 5.98 6.93 -27.58
CA PRO A 952 5.90 6.38 -28.93
C PRO A 952 4.50 5.85 -29.29
N ALA A 953 3.47 6.02 -28.44
CA ALA A 953 2.14 5.50 -28.62
C ALA A 953 1.13 6.41 -29.35
N HIS A 954 1.50 7.64 -29.73
CA HIS A 954 0.69 8.51 -30.59
C HIS A 954 1.38 8.78 -31.93
N ARG A 955 1.62 7.73 -32.72
CA ARG A 955 1.73 7.89 -34.17
C ARG A 955 0.35 7.70 -34.81
N ASP A 956 -0.16 8.81 -35.30
CA ASP A 956 -1.34 8.93 -36.13
C ASP A 956 -1.48 7.77 -37.14
N LEU A 957 -2.54 7.00 -37.03
CA LEU A 957 -3.08 6.17 -38.09
C LEU A 957 -4.11 6.97 -38.91
N SER A 958 -3.70 8.08 -39.49
CA SER A 958 -4.44 8.78 -40.54
C SER A 958 -3.50 9.11 -41.68
N GLY A 959 -3.21 8.12 -42.48
CA GLY A 959 -2.49 8.23 -43.76
C GLY A 959 -3.02 7.17 -44.68
N THR A 960 -4.12 7.47 -45.35
CA THR A 960 -4.48 6.82 -46.59
C THR A 960 -3.46 7.24 -47.66
N ASP A 961 -2.62 6.31 -48.06
CA ASP A 961 -1.92 6.42 -49.35
C ASP A 961 -2.00 5.07 -50.08
N ASP A 962 -2.66 5.14 -51.22
CA ASP A 962 -2.65 4.18 -52.31
C ASP A 962 -1.23 3.76 -52.65
N VAL A 963 -0.91 2.49 -52.61
CA VAL A 963 0.22 1.93 -53.34
C VAL A 963 -0.15 0.68 -54.06
N ASP A 964 -0.03 0.83 -55.39
CA ASP A 964 -0.12 -0.17 -56.44
C ASP A 964 0.56 -1.51 -56.12
N ALA A 965 -0.07 -2.57 -56.56
CA ALA A 965 0.45 -3.92 -56.63
C ALA A 965 1.54 -4.02 -57.72
N PRO A 966 2.61 -4.79 -57.51
CA PRO A 966 3.28 -5.42 -58.62
C PRO A 966 3.15 -6.94 -58.63
N SER A 967 2.80 -7.36 -59.81
CA SER A 967 2.77 -8.69 -60.36
C SER A 967 3.97 -9.58 -60.08
N THR A 968 3.65 -10.85 -59.80
CA THR A 968 4.56 -12.02 -59.83
C THR A 968 5.32 -12.18 -61.15
N PRO A 969 6.53 -12.87 -61.13
CA PRO A 969 6.60 -14.09 -61.89
C PRO A 969 7.18 -15.32 -61.15
N VAL A 970 6.58 -16.42 -61.45
CA VAL A 970 6.95 -17.79 -61.26
C VAL A 970 8.30 -18.10 -61.93
N THR A 971 9.24 -18.79 -61.28
CA THR A 971 10.12 -19.76 -61.90
C THR A 971 10.47 -20.90 -60.92
N ARG A 972 10.40 -22.10 -61.47
CA ARG A 972 10.69 -23.43 -60.96
C ARG A 972 12.21 -23.65 -60.83
N GLY A 973 12.57 -24.59 -59.99
CA GLY A 973 13.65 -25.49 -60.33
C GLY A 973 14.61 -25.83 -59.17
N ASN A 974 14.49 -27.07 -58.78
CA ASN A 974 15.28 -28.08 -58.10
C ASN A 974 15.31 -28.08 -56.59
#